data_148f29b4e4992c7682f289d9ed05df2e
#
_entry.id   148f29b4e4992c7682f289d9ed05df2e
#
_cell.length_a   1.000
_cell.length_b   1.000
_cell.length_c   1.000
_cell.angle_alpha   90.00
_cell.angle_beta   90.00
_cell.angle_gamma   90.00
#
_symmetry.space_group_name_H-M   'P 1'
#
loop_
_entity.id
_entity.type
_entity.pdbx_description
1 polymer ?
#
loop_
_entity_poly.entity_id
_entity_poly.type
_entity_poly.pdbx_seq_one_letter_code
_entity_poly.pdbx_strand_id
1 'polypeptide(L)'
;MRKSVVVALLVAMVATSCRVLLVPDPPGPRSHDGFLPSWYWEARQSSYLDYASTQFSAGSPTNLIANAEHSRRTGAPFNTAGITMADYANSFSRMDNFVDTADFDLTYIMNLWYGYRDLLPADVRAGIESHMRSFKYWFTDPQPTGTIDQRYYWSENHRLLFHADEYLAGQAFPNDVFSSDGNTGAWHKARAHDFIDRWLTEKTKYGFTEWHSDVYYQKTFDALLTVVEWVDDPALAQRASMLLDLLLFDMALNVQKGNFGATHGRSYMKDKSKATDEDVFNLNKLLFDDTSLPYDNTGDPGASLMARAQKYHVPAVILRVAQSKHTTVDQEHMGVALDAGAPVDHTQTGIDGYSFTDPQNVEFWWERGAQTAWQTVPLTLDTLDSTGLWESDFYKPFKAIADITGGDRVAAQNLAQALEPMLGFALLTAVDTYTYRSDSVMLSTAQAYRPGKFGEQAHISQATLDENAIVFVTHPKNEPQSGTQWPDDDGYWTGSGSLPRAAQHGALSMSLYAPVFASPGPPLTAFRYLDYTHAYFPQERFDEVTQSGSWTFGRKGDGYVALYSWRPTHWRTYTDPAIFTHGLTQPFDLVADGGADNVWLTQVGDAQKFGNFAAFRAAVLANPVNVAPRPVAGGLPGGFDTSYTSPTEGTVAFGTTGSLMVKGVETPLNTGKRFDNPWAVANVGAQQITIADTAGNLKLDFANVTRTASATRRHHRHGPKDGRPGGGNR
;
A
#
# COMPACT_ATOMS: atom_id res chain seq x y z
N MET A 1 -35.88 -56.74 -6.51
CA MET A 1 -35.62 -55.55 -5.70
C MET A 1 -34.15 -55.13 -5.84
N ARG A 2 -33.81 -54.41 -6.83
CA ARG A 2 -32.51 -53.72 -7.06
C ARG A 2 -32.74 -52.75 -8.22
N LYS A 3 -33.06 -51.51 -7.92
CA LYS A 3 -32.97 -50.33 -8.82
C LYS A 3 -33.31 -49.11 -7.94
N SER A 4 -32.32 -48.35 -7.52
CA SER A 4 -32.42 -46.96 -7.07
C SER A 4 -31.21 -46.59 -6.19
N VAL A 5 -29.99 -46.58 -6.73
CA VAL A 5 -28.82 -45.92 -6.11
C VAL A 5 -27.78 -45.56 -7.19
N VAL A 6 -28.16 -44.97 -8.28
CA VAL A 6 -27.21 -44.51 -9.30
C VAL A 6 -27.55 -43.08 -9.83
N VAL A 7 -28.37 -42.31 -9.18
CA VAL A 7 -28.73 -40.94 -9.66
C VAL A 7 -28.20 -39.82 -8.75
N ALA A 8 -27.54 -40.14 -7.64
CA ALA A 8 -27.08 -39.12 -6.68
C ALA A 8 -25.58 -38.73 -6.80
N LEU A 9 -24.83 -39.20 -7.81
CA LEU A 9 -23.40 -38.95 -7.94
C LEU A 9 -23.00 -38.20 -9.25
N LEU A 10 -23.94 -37.62 -9.96
CA LEU A 10 -23.69 -36.92 -11.24
C LEU A 10 -24.08 -35.43 -11.22
N VAL A 11 -24.36 -34.84 -10.06
CA VAL A 11 -24.70 -33.41 -9.92
C VAL A 11 -23.62 -32.61 -9.16
N ALA A 12 -22.56 -33.26 -8.69
CA ALA A 12 -21.48 -32.61 -7.93
C ALA A 12 -20.18 -32.32 -8.75
N MET A 13 -20.19 -32.45 -10.07
CA MET A 13 -19.01 -32.24 -10.92
C MET A 13 -19.19 -31.21 -12.05
N VAL A 14 -20.07 -30.23 -11.89
CA VAL A 14 -20.20 -29.13 -12.89
C VAL A 14 -20.38 -27.80 -12.16
N ALA A 15 -19.45 -27.44 -11.30
CA ALA A 15 -19.41 -26.10 -10.71
C ALA A 15 -17.98 -25.53 -10.57
N THR A 16 -17.05 -26.04 -11.38
CA THR A 16 -15.73 -25.38 -11.57
C THR A 16 -15.56 -25.04 -13.06
N SER A 17 -16.56 -24.40 -13.62
CA SER A 17 -16.43 -23.80 -14.94
C SER A 17 -15.88 -22.37 -14.75
N CYS A 18 -14.67 -22.16 -15.28
CA CYS A 18 -14.08 -20.87 -15.53
C CYS A 18 -15.14 -19.79 -15.84
N ARG A 19 -15.38 -18.88 -14.92
CA ARG A 19 -15.99 -17.60 -15.23
C ARG A 19 -14.94 -16.76 -15.96
N VAL A 20 -14.66 -17.08 -17.21
CA VAL A 20 -14.12 -16.09 -18.13
C VAL A 20 -15.28 -15.12 -18.39
N LEU A 21 -15.36 -14.07 -17.59
CA LEU A 21 -16.23 -12.94 -17.92
C LEU A 21 -15.72 -12.37 -19.24
N LEU A 22 -16.59 -12.38 -20.28
CA LEU A 22 -16.32 -11.70 -21.55
C LEU A 22 -16.32 -10.19 -21.27
N VAL A 23 -15.18 -9.68 -20.87
CA VAL A 23 -14.93 -8.23 -20.70
C VAL A 23 -14.74 -7.67 -22.11
N PRO A 24 -15.52 -6.68 -22.57
CA PRO A 24 -15.26 -6.00 -23.85
C PRO A 24 -13.88 -5.39 -23.87
N ASP A 25 -13.24 -5.34 -25.05
CA ASP A 25 -11.92 -4.73 -25.19
C ASP A 25 -11.92 -3.27 -24.66
N PRO A 26 -11.08 -2.92 -23.69
CA PRO A 26 -10.90 -1.54 -23.28
C PRO A 26 -10.30 -0.73 -24.44
N PRO A 27 -10.58 0.58 -24.53
CA PRO A 27 -9.94 1.47 -25.47
C PRO A 27 -8.49 1.67 -25.06
N GLY A 28 -7.58 0.93 -25.62
CA GLY A 28 -6.15 1.04 -25.38
C GLY A 28 -5.34 0.62 -26.60
N PRO A 29 -4.03 0.90 -26.61
CA PRO A 29 -3.18 0.50 -27.72
C PRO A 29 -3.15 -1.02 -27.82
N ARG A 30 -3.29 -1.55 -29.04
CA ARG A 30 -3.20 -2.99 -29.27
C ARG A 30 -1.75 -3.43 -29.06
N SER A 31 -1.54 -4.28 -28.08
CA SER A 31 -0.29 -5.01 -27.90
C SER A 31 -0.17 -6.12 -28.94
N HIS A 32 1.04 -6.41 -29.37
CA HIS A 32 1.34 -7.55 -30.25
C HIS A 32 2.04 -8.69 -29.51
N ASP A 33 2.79 -8.37 -28.47
CA ASP A 33 3.61 -9.29 -27.67
C ASP A 33 3.18 -9.36 -26.19
N GLY A 34 2.12 -8.65 -25.83
CA GLY A 34 1.59 -8.60 -24.47
C GLY A 34 2.11 -7.45 -23.62
N PHE A 35 3.11 -6.69 -24.11
CA PHE A 35 3.58 -5.45 -23.49
C PHE A 35 2.96 -4.23 -24.16
N LEU A 36 3.03 -3.07 -23.51
CA LEU A 36 2.61 -1.81 -24.13
C LEU A 36 3.48 -1.53 -25.36
N PRO A 37 2.88 -1.13 -26.50
CA PRO A 37 3.65 -0.76 -27.69
C PRO A 37 4.60 0.40 -27.38
N SER A 38 5.84 0.35 -27.89
CA SER A 38 6.88 1.35 -27.62
C SER A 38 6.39 2.77 -27.89
N TRP A 39 5.72 3.01 -29.05
CA TRP A 39 5.21 4.35 -29.41
C TRP A 39 4.21 4.91 -28.39
N TYR A 40 3.38 4.04 -27.80
CA TYR A 40 2.40 4.44 -26.77
C TYR A 40 3.09 4.74 -25.45
N TRP A 41 3.99 3.84 -25.03
CA TRP A 41 4.71 3.98 -23.79
C TRP A 41 5.66 5.20 -23.82
N GLU A 42 6.40 5.39 -24.92
CA GLU A 42 7.26 6.56 -25.11
C GLU A 42 6.48 7.88 -25.08
N ALA A 43 5.26 7.91 -25.64
CA ALA A 43 4.39 9.09 -25.55
C ALA A 43 3.98 9.39 -24.10
N ARG A 44 3.71 8.37 -23.31
CA ARG A 44 3.42 8.49 -21.87
C ARG A 44 4.62 9.03 -21.09
N GLN A 45 5.78 8.41 -21.28
CA GLN A 45 7.03 8.87 -20.68
C GLN A 45 7.32 10.33 -21.05
N SER A 46 7.17 10.69 -22.32
CA SER A 46 7.41 12.05 -22.80
C SER A 46 6.44 13.05 -22.16
N SER A 47 5.18 12.68 -21.93
CA SER A 47 4.21 13.58 -21.27
C SER A 47 4.64 14.00 -19.87
N TYR A 48 5.25 13.10 -19.09
CA TYR A 48 5.80 13.45 -17.78
C TYR A 48 7.11 14.22 -17.91
N LEU A 49 8.00 13.83 -18.82
CA LEU A 49 9.28 14.51 -19.03
C LEU A 49 9.08 15.96 -19.51
N ASP A 50 8.11 16.20 -20.39
CA ASP A 50 7.72 17.54 -20.84
C ASP A 50 7.25 18.39 -19.65
N TYR A 51 6.40 17.82 -18.79
CA TYR A 51 5.96 18.47 -17.56
C TYR A 51 7.13 18.76 -16.61
N ALA A 52 7.95 17.74 -16.30
CA ALA A 52 9.09 17.88 -15.39
C ALA A 52 10.14 18.90 -15.87
N SER A 53 10.28 19.07 -17.20
CA SER A 53 11.20 20.04 -17.80
C SER A 53 10.75 21.50 -17.69
N THR A 54 9.49 21.75 -17.24
CA THR A 54 9.01 23.12 -17.00
C THR A 54 9.71 23.80 -15.82
N GLN A 55 10.33 23.01 -14.94
CA GLN A 55 11.12 23.48 -13.82
C GLN A 55 12.44 22.71 -13.74
N PHE A 56 13.51 23.43 -13.48
CA PHE A 56 14.84 22.86 -13.22
C PHE A 56 15.19 23.04 -11.75
N SER A 57 15.50 21.95 -11.06
CA SER A 57 15.89 21.94 -9.66
C SER A 57 17.21 21.19 -9.48
N ALA A 58 18.31 21.93 -9.32
CA ALA A 58 19.65 21.38 -9.17
C ALA A 58 19.81 20.47 -7.93
N GLY A 59 19.08 20.78 -6.84
CA GLY A 59 19.10 20.01 -5.59
C GLY A 59 18.14 18.81 -5.56
N SER A 60 17.38 18.56 -6.65
CA SER A 60 16.50 17.39 -6.76
C SER A 60 17.09 16.39 -7.76
N PRO A 61 17.69 15.27 -7.31
CA PRO A 61 18.25 14.27 -8.22
C PRO A 61 17.23 13.72 -9.21
N THR A 62 15.99 13.52 -8.81
CA THR A 62 14.92 12.98 -9.64
C THR A 62 14.40 13.98 -10.67
N ASN A 63 14.32 15.27 -10.32
CA ASN A 63 14.06 16.33 -11.30
C ASN A 63 15.19 16.43 -12.32
N LEU A 64 16.46 16.31 -11.89
CA LEU A 64 17.60 16.27 -12.80
C LEU A 64 17.57 15.06 -13.74
N ILE A 65 17.19 13.88 -13.25
CA ILE A 65 16.99 12.67 -14.07
C ILE A 65 15.98 12.95 -15.18
N ALA A 66 14.80 13.51 -14.81
CA ALA A 66 13.76 13.82 -15.79
C ALA A 66 14.21 14.87 -16.81
N ASN A 67 14.87 15.95 -16.37
CA ASN A 67 15.40 16.99 -17.26
C ASN A 67 16.51 16.48 -18.17
N ALA A 68 17.42 15.64 -17.68
CA ALA A 68 18.50 15.03 -18.47
C ALA A 68 17.91 14.06 -19.52
N GLU A 69 16.91 13.27 -19.14
CA GLU A 69 16.24 12.37 -20.08
C GLU A 69 15.43 13.14 -21.13
N HIS A 70 14.74 14.22 -20.74
CA HIS A 70 14.06 15.12 -21.67
C HIS A 70 15.06 15.72 -22.68
N SER A 71 16.20 16.23 -22.19
CA SER A 71 17.28 16.74 -23.04
C SER A 71 17.81 15.68 -24.01
N ARG A 72 18.04 14.46 -23.54
CA ARG A 72 18.52 13.34 -24.36
C ARG A 72 17.53 12.99 -25.48
N ARG A 73 16.23 13.01 -25.22
CA ARG A 73 15.18 12.66 -26.19
C ARG A 73 14.89 13.76 -27.21
N THR A 74 14.92 15.01 -26.76
CA THR A 74 14.50 16.17 -27.57
C THR A 74 15.64 16.94 -28.20
N GLY A 75 16.88 16.79 -27.67
CA GLY A 75 18.03 17.64 -28.02
C GLY A 75 18.01 19.02 -27.36
N ALA A 76 17.07 19.25 -26.42
CA ALA A 76 17.04 20.51 -25.65
C ALA A 76 18.30 20.66 -24.76
N PRO A 77 18.77 21.88 -24.51
CA PRO A 77 19.96 22.11 -23.66
C PRO A 77 19.70 21.60 -22.22
N PHE A 78 20.70 20.95 -21.63
CA PHE A 78 20.72 20.61 -20.19
C PHE A 78 21.63 21.58 -19.43
N ASN A 79 21.14 22.16 -18.33
CA ASN A 79 21.84 23.19 -17.56
C ASN A 79 22.84 22.58 -16.58
N THR A 80 23.99 22.09 -17.07
CA THR A 80 25.05 21.54 -16.22
C THR A 80 25.68 22.58 -15.30
N ALA A 81 25.80 23.85 -15.75
CA ALA A 81 26.39 24.93 -14.98
C ALA A 81 25.54 25.36 -13.76
N GLY A 82 24.28 24.99 -13.72
CA GLY A 82 23.41 25.25 -12.57
C GLY A 82 23.55 24.23 -11.44
N ILE A 83 24.37 23.18 -11.59
CA ILE A 83 24.54 22.10 -10.60
C ILE A 83 25.82 22.33 -9.83
N THR A 84 25.77 22.39 -8.52
CA THR A 84 26.93 22.65 -7.64
C THR A 84 26.96 21.70 -6.46
N MET A 85 28.13 21.60 -5.80
CA MET A 85 28.25 20.84 -4.54
C MET A 85 27.30 21.34 -3.44
N ALA A 86 26.98 22.64 -3.44
CA ALA A 86 26.07 23.21 -2.45
C ALA A 86 24.64 22.63 -2.55
N ASP A 87 24.20 22.22 -3.74
CA ASP A 87 22.90 21.63 -3.98
C ASP A 87 22.75 20.24 -3.30
N TYR A 88 23.85 19.53 -3.07
CA TYR A 88 23.90 18.22 -2.44
C TYR A 88 24.33 18.26 -0.97
N ALA A 89 24.72 19.44 -0.45
CA ALA A 89 25.27 19.56 0.90
C ALA A 89 24.33 19.03 1.99
N ASN A 90 23.02 19.22 1.84
CA ASN A 90 22.03 18.70 2.79
C ASN A 90 21.97 17.17 2.74
N SER A 91 21.85 16.57 1.55
CA SER A 91 21.80 15.11 1.40
C SER A 91 23.07 14.45 1.93
N PHE A 92 24.24 14.99 1.60
CA PHE A 92 25.51 14.49 2.12
C PHE A 92 25.61 14.64 3.65
N SER A 93 25.17 15.78 4.21
CA SER A 93 25.13 15.97 5.65
C SER A 93 24.21 14.97 6.35
N ARG A 94 23.08 14.62 5.75
CA ARG A 94 22.17 13.60 6.28
C ARG A 94 22.80 12.21 6.28
N MET A 95 23.53 11.86 5.20
CA MET A 95 24.29 10.61 5.11
C MET A 95 25.39 10.54 6.18
N ASP A 96 26.18 11.60 6.33
CA ASP A 96 27.30 11.68 7.27
C ASP A 96 26.86 11.69 8.75
N ASN A 97 25.65 12.21 9.03
CA ASN A 97 25.10 12.31 10.37
C ASN A 97 24.07 11.21 10.69
N PHE A 98 23.98 10.17 9.87
CA PHE A 98 23.10 9.01 10.11
C PHE A 98 21.63 9.39 10.33
N VAL A 99 21.16 10.40 9.61
CA VAL A 99 19.78 10.88 9.66
C VAL A 99 18.86 9.88 8.98
N ASP A 100 17.68 9.68 9.50
CA ASP A 100 16.67 8.83 8.90
C ASP A 100 16.33 9.27 7.45
N THR A 101 16.01 8.31 6.58
CA THR A 101 15.77 8.49 5.14
C THR A 101 16.97 8.94 4.30
N ALA A 102 18.21 8.90 4.82
CA ALA A 102 19.42 9.19 4.05
C ALA A 102 19.68 8.17 2.92
N ASP A 103 19.13 6.97 3.02
CA ASP A 103 19.08 5.97 1.94
C ASP A 103 18.22 6.43 0.75
N PHE A 104 17.11 7.12 0.99
CA PHE A 104 16.31 7.72 -0.10
C PHE A 104 17.16 8.73 -0.88
N ASP A 105 17.88 9.62 -0.18
CA ASP A 105 18.80 10.57 -0.81
C ASP A 105 19.84 9.83 -1.66
N LEU A 106 20.46 8.79 -1.11
CA LEU A 106 21.49 8.01 -1.81
C LEU A 106 20.95 7.31 -3.04
N THR A 107 19.80 6.64 -2.92
CA THR A 107 19.16 5.92 -4.04
C THR A 107 18.94 6.85 -5.24
N TYR A 108 18.37 8.03 -5.03
CA TYR A 108 18.09 8.96 -6.12
C TYR A 108 19.36 9.56 -6.72
N ILE A 109 20.35 9.88 -5.88
CA ILE A 109 21.67 10.36 -6.31
C ILE A 109 22.39 9.27 -7.13
N MET A 110 22.29 7.99 -6.72
CA MET A 110 22.90 6.88 -7.46
C MET A 110 22.21 6.65 -8.81
N ASN A 111 20.88 6.74 -8.88
CA ASN A 111 20.16 6.69 -10.15
C ASN A 111 20.59 7.81 -11.11
N LEU A 112 20.78 9.03 -10.58
CA LEU A 112 21.33 10.14 -11.35
C LEU A 112 22.76 9.84 -11.82
N TRP A 113 23.62 9.35 -10.94
CA TRP A 113 25.01 9.01 -11.26
C TRP A 113 25.09 7.91 -12.32
N TYR A 114 24.35 6.81 -12.16
CA TYR A 114 24.34 5.70 -13.12
C TYR A 114 23.84 6.12 -14.50
N GLY A 115 22.82 6.96 -14.56
CA GLY A 115 22.21 7.41 -15.81
C GLY A 115 22.94 8.55 -16.50
N TYR A 116 23.53 9.48 -15.72
CA TYR A 116 23.89 10.80 -16.24
C TYR A 116 25.18 11.39 -15.63
N ARG A 117 26.05 10.56 -15.04
CA ARG A 117 27.31 11.04 -14.40
C ARG A 117 28.16 11.91 -15.29
N ASP A 118 28.13 11.70 -16.61
CA ASP A 118 28.91 12.48 -17.58
C ASP A 118 28.40 13.92 -17.76
N LEU A 119 27.15 14.19 -17.31
CA LEU A 119 26.56 15.53 -17.29
C LEU A 119 26.82 16.25 -15.97
N LEU A 120 27.32 15.57 -14.93
CA LEU A 120 27.56 16.16 -13.63
C LEU A 120 28.93 16.86 -13.58
N PRO A 121 29.05 18.04 -12.91
CA PRO A 121 30.35 18.64 -12.60
C PRO A 121 31.29 17.66 -11.90
N ALA A 122 32.59 17.78 -12.16
CA ALA A 122 33.57 16.80 -11.68
C ALA A 122 33.65 16.71 -10.15
N ASP A 123 33.49 17.82 -9.45
CA ASP A 123 33.47 17.89 -7.99
C ASP A 123 32.20 17.26 -7.39
N VAL A 124 31.03 17.50 -7.99
CA VAL A 124 29.76 16.84 -7.60
C VAL A 124 29.86 15.34 -7.78
N ARG A 125 30.37 14.88 -8.94
CA ARG A 125 30.57 13.45 -9.19
C ARG A 125 31.53 12.83 -8.17
N ALA A 126 32.65 13.47 -7.88
CA ALA A 126 33.60 12.98 -6.88
C ALA A 126 32.99 12.93 -5.47
N GLY A 127 32.16 13.91 -5.11
CA GLY A 127 31.41 13.92 -3.86
C GLY A 127 30.47 12.74 -3.76
N ILE A 128 29.68 12.45 -4.79
CA ILE A 128 28.78 11.28 -4.86
C ILE A 128 29.57 9.98 -4.69
N GLU A 129 30.63 9.80 -5.47
CA GLU A 129 31.49 8.61 -5.43
C GLU A 129 32.16 8.40 -4.07
N SER A 130 32.47 9.50 -3.36
CA SER A 130 33.00 9.44 -1.99
C SER A 130 31.94 8.90 -1.03
N HIS A 131 30.71 9.43 -1.09
CA HIS A 131 29.61 9.00 -0.20
C HIS A 131 29.19 7.57 -0.49
N MET A 132 29.18 7.12 -1.76
CA MET A 132 28.94 5.70 -2.09
C MET A 132 29.92 4.76 -1.36
N ARG A 133 31.17 5.18 -1.11
CA ARG A 133 32.18 4.36 -0.43
C ARG A 133 32.28 4.60 1.09
N SER A 134 31.64 5.65 1.61
CA SER A 134 31.64 5.95 3.04
C SER A 134 30.31 5.70 3.74
N PHE A 135 29.24 5.44 3.00
CA PHE A 135 27.92 5.22 3.54
C PHE A 135 27.87 3.93 4.39
N LYS A 136 27.23 3.99 5.55
CA LYS A 136 26.96 2.81 6.37
C LYS A 136 25.69 2.12 5.82
N TYR A 137 25.86 0.95 5.22
CA TYR A 137 24.79 0.26 4.51
C TYR A 137 23.89 -0.61 5.38
N TRP A 138 24.33 -0.98 6.59
CA TRP A 138 23.52 -1.82 7.45
C TRP A 138 23.69 -1.46 8.93
N PHE A 139 22.67 -1.69 9.76
CA PHE A 139 22.70 -1.31 11.17
C PHE A 139 23.80 -2.00 11.98
N THR A 140 24.28 -3.15 11.55
CA THR A 140 25.40 -3.88 12.19
C THR A 140 26.79 -3.41 11.74
N ASP A 141 26.87 -2.56 10.69
CA ASP A 141 28.15 -2.03 10.23
C ASP A 141 28.72 -1.06 11.25
N PRO A 142 30.07 -0.91 11.32
CA PRO A 142 30.70 0.03 12.24
C PRO A 142 30.18 1.46 12.08
N GLN A 143 30.17 2.21 13.18
CA GLN A 143 29.90 3.64 13.16
C GLN A 143 30.91 4.39 14.01
N PRO A 144 31.17 5.68 13.72
CA PRO A 144 32.07 6.51 14.51
C PRO A 144 31.63 6.61 15.95
N THR A 145 32.58 6.56 16.90
CA THR A 145 32.31 6.69 18.32
C THR A 145 31.61 8.00 18.64
N GLY A 146 30.52 7.95 19.38
CA GLY A 146 29.75 9.12 19.81
C GLY A 146 28.71 9.59 18.80
N THR A 147 28.53 8.91 17.67
CA THR A 147 27.40 9.14 16.77
C THR A 147 26.22 8.29 17.18
N ILE A 148 25.00 8.80 16.95
CA ILE A 148 23.74 8.07 17.13
C ILE A 148 23.18 7.81 15.76
N ASP A 149 22.91 6.54 15.46
CA ASP A 149 22.30 6.16 14.20
C ASP A 149 20.77 6.25 14.30
N GLN A 150 20.17 7.17 13.56
CA GLN A 150 18.73 7.44 13.57
C GLN A 150 17.99 6.74 12.41
N ARG A 151 18.69 6.00 11.54
CA ARG A 151 18.11 5.42 10.34
C ARG A 151 17.27 4.19 10.63
N TYR A 152 16.17 4.08 9.90
CA TYR A 152 15.28 2.91 9.90
C TYR A 152 15.72 1.93 8.83
N TYR A 153 16.51 0.95 9.17
CA TYR A 153 17.00 -0.05 8.22
C TYR A 153 16.00 -1.15 7.89
N TRP A 154 14.99 -1.34 8.71
CA TRP A 154 14.21 -2.58 8.79
C TRP A 154 12.80 -2.51 8.21
N SER A 155 12.27 -1.35 7.81
CA SER A 155 10.99 -1.32 7.11
C SER A 155 11.10 -1.94 5.72
N GLU A 156 9.98 -2.30 5.12
CA GLU A 156 9.92 -3.01 3.85
C GLU A 156 10.71 -2.33 2.74
N ASN A 157 10.51 -1.02 2.59
CA ASN A 157 11.17 -0.24 1.57
C ASN A 157 12.66 0.01 1.90
N HIS A 158 13.00 0.39 3.15
CA HIS A 158 14.37 0.64 3.57
C HIS A 158 15.28 -0.58 3.38
N ARG A 159 14.82 -1.78 3.74
CA ARG A 159 15.59 -3.02 3.52
C ARG A 159 16.04 -3.14 2.06
N LEU A 160 15.14 -2.93 1.11
CA LEU A 160 15.49 -3.04 -0.31
C LEU A 160 16.33 -1.87 -0.79
N LEU A 161 16.05 -0.64 -0.34
CA LEU A 161 16.82 0.56 -0.73
C LEU A 161 18.27 0.47 -0.26
N PHE A 162 18.52 0.21 1.02
CA PHE A 162 19.89 0.06 1.55
C PHE A 162 20.69 -1.00 0.79
N HIS A 163 20.09 -2.15 0.49
CA HIS A 163 20.81 -3.21 -0.19
C HIS A 163 20.93 -3.00 -1.70
N ALA A 164 19.97 -2.33 -2.35
CA ALA A 164 20.12 -1.91 -3.75
C ALA A 164 21.26 -0.91 -3.89
N ASP A 165 21.34 0.07 -2.99
CA ASP A 165 22.42 1.07 -2.97
C ASP A 165 23.77 0.41 -2.68
N GLU A 166 23.83 -0.51 -1.72
CA GLU A 166 25.03 -1.27 -1.40
C GLU A 166 25.53 -2.10 -2.60
N TYR A 167 24.59 -2.81 -3.27
CA TYR A 167 24.93 -3.58 -4.46
C TYR A 167 25.52 -2.71 -5.54
N LEU A 168 24.87 -1.57 -5.83
CA LEU A 168 25.29 -0.67 -6.89
C LEU A 168 26.62 0.04 -6.57
N ALA A 169 26.86 0.42 -5.32
CA ALA A 169 28.15 0.95 -4.90
C ALA A 169 29.26 -0.10 -5.07
N GLY A 170 29.01 -1.34 -4.62
CA GLY A 170 29.94 -2.45 -4.79
C GLY A 170 30.19 -2.81 -6.26
N GLN A 171 29.17 -2.72 -7.11
CA GLN A 171 29.28 -2.90 -8.56
C GLN A 171 30.12 -1.81 -9.23
N ALA A 172 29.94 -0.56 -8.81
CA ALA A 172 30.69 0.58 -9.36
C ALA A 172 32.17 0.56 -8.97
N PHE A 173 32.48 0.14 -7.74
CA PHE A 173 33.82 0.20 -7.15
C PHE A 173 34.27 -1.14 -6.57
N PRO A 174 34.31 -2.25 -7.35
CA PRO A 174 34.50 -3.59 -6.82
C PRO A 174 35.84 -3.81 -6.11
N ASN A 175 36.88 -3.09 -6.53
CA ASN A 175 38.25 -3.23 -6.01
C ASN A 175 38.58 -2.21 -4.92
N ASP A 176 37.73 -1.20 -4.71
CA ASP A 176 37.98 -0.16 -3.71
C ASP A 176 37.64 -0.70 -2.31
N VAL A 177 38.41 -0.27 -1.33
CA VAL A 177 38.09 -0.51 0.08
C VAL A 177 37.16 0.60 0.55
N PHE A 178 35.99 0.24 1.04
CA PHE A 178 35.02 1.21 1.54
C PHE A 178 35.46 1.73 2.90
N SER A 179 35.42 3.04 3.06
CA SER A 179 35.84 3.68 4.31
C SER A 179 34.86 3.49 5.45
N SER A 180 33.62 3.07 5.16
CA SER A 180 32.60 2.79 6.16
C SER A 180 32.95 1.63 7.08
N ASP A 181 33.55 0.56 6.54
CA ASP A 181 33.79 -0.69 7.31
C ASP A 181 35.10 -1.42 6.98
N GLY A 182 35.85 -0.97 5.96
CA GLY A 182 37.10 -1.56 5.53
C GLY A 182 36.97 -2.78 4.60
N ASN A 183 35.77 -3.13 4.16
CA ASN A 183 35.54 -4.19 3.20
C ASN A 183 35.66 -3.70 1.76
N THR A 184 35.85 -4.61 0.80
CA THR A 184 35.93 -4.26 -0.62
C THR A 184 34.51 -4.09 -1.20
N GLY A 185 34.40 -3.28 -2.28
CA GLY A 185 33.14 -3.18 -3.02
C GLY A 185 32.61 -4.53 -3.52
N ALA A 186 33.51 -5.45 -3.91
CA ALA A 186 33.10 -6.81 -4.29
C ALA A 186 32.44 -7.58 -3.13
N TRP A 187 32.90 -7.38 -1.89
CA TRP A 187 32.29 -7.95 -0.70
C TRP A 187 30.89 -7.34 -0.45
N HIS A 188 30.77 -6.02 -0.53
CA HIS A 188 29.48 -5.32 -0.40
C HIS A 188 28.47 -5.81 -1.43
N LYS A 189 28.88 -5.92 -2.71
CA LYS A 189 28.03 -6.44 -3.77
C LYS A 189 27.52 -7.85 -3.47
N ALA A 190 28.40 -8.76 -2.99
CA ALA A 190 28.01 -10.12 -2.65
C ALA A 190 27.04 -10.17 -1.47
N ARG A 191 27.28 -9.39 -0.39
CA ARG A 191 26.40 -9.29 0.75
C ARG A 191 25.02 -8.78 0.34
N ALA A 192 24.97 -7.69 -0.40
CA ALA A 192 23.75 -7.08 -0.87
C ALA A 192 22.94 -7.98 -1.80
N HIS A 193 23.63 -8.75 -2.66
CA HIS A 193 22.98 -9.76 -3.51
C HIS A 193 22.14 -10.73 -2.68
N ASP A 194 22.71 -11.30 -1.62
CA ASP A 194 22.04 -12.29 -0.79
C ASP A 194 20.83 -11.69 -0.05
N PHE A 195 20.94 -10.44 0.41
CA PHE A 195 19.83 -9.72 1.04
C PHE A 195 18.69 -9.40 0.06
N ILE A 196 19.02 -8.90 -1.13
CA ILE A 196 18.01 -8.61 -2.17
C ILE A 196 17.31 -9.90 -2.58
N ASP A 197 18.06 -11.00 -2.80
CA ASP A 197 17.49 -12.30 -3.20
C ASP A 197 16.51 -12.83 -2.14
N ARG A 198 16.87 -12.73 -0.85
CA ARG A 198 15.99 -13.08 0.27
C ARG A 198 14.73 -12.21 0.30
N TRP A 199 14.87 -10.90 0.20
CA TRP A 199 13.74 -9.96 0.20
C TRP A 199 12.78 -10.26 -0.96
N LEU A 200 13.28 -10.47 -2.19
CA LEU A 200 12.46 -10.85 -3.35
C LEU A 200 11.72 -12.18 -3.12
N THR A 201 12.35 -13.14 -2.47
CA THR A 201 11.74 -14.44 -2.11
C THR A 201 10.60 -14.24 -1.11
N GLU A 202 10.81 -13.42 -0.07
CA GLU A 202 9.82 -13.11 0.94
C GLU A 202 8.59 -12.43 0.33
N LYS A 203 8.79 -11.43 -0.52
CA LYS A 203 7.68 -10.71 -1.18
C LYS A 203 6.93 -11.55 -2.20
N THR A 204 7.61 -12.43 -2.91
CA THR A 204 6.95 -13.40 -3.79
C THR A 204 6.02 -14.32 -2.99
N LYS A 205 6.43 -14.75 -1.79
CA LYS A 205 5.66 -15.67 -0.96
C LYS A 205 4.50 -15.00 -0.23
N TYR A 206 4.75 -13.84 0.39
CA TYR A 206 3.82 -13.22 1.34
C TYR A 206 3.16 -11.94 0.84
N GLY A 207 3.55 -11.41 -0.31
CA GLY A 207 3.13 -10.08 -0.77
C GLY A 207 3.82 -8.97 0.03
N PHE A 208 3.28 -7.77 -0.06
CA PHE A 208 3.85 -6.57 0.55
C PHE A 208 3.34 -6.40 1.98
N THR A 209 4.27 -6.13 2.90
CA THR A 209 3.98 -5.99 4.33
C THR A 209 3.21 -4.70 4.60
N GLU A 210 3.63 -3.59 3.97
CA GLU A 210 2.94 -2.30 4.00
C GLU A 210 1.86 -2.27 2.90
N TRP A 211 0.87 -3.20 2.97
CA TRP A 211 -0.10 -3.43 1.90
C TRP A 211 -0.76 -2.15 1.40
N HIS A 212 -0.82 -2.00 0.08
CA HIS A 212 -1.46 -0.89 -0.64
C HIS A 212 -1.08 0.51 -0.09
N SER A 213 0.13 0.70 0.45
CA SER A 213 0.51 2.00 0.97
C SER A 213 0.56 3.07 -0.13
N ASP A 214 -0.22 4.13 0.04
CA ASP A 214 -0.25 5.32 -0.81
C ASP A 214 1.02 6.17 -0.73
N VAL A 215 1.87 5.88 0.28
CA VAL A 215 3.19 6.49 0.50
C VAL A 215 4.30 5.52 0.08
N TYR A 216 4.35 4.32 0.70
CA TYR A 216 5.52 3.45 0.63
C TYR A 216 5.57 2.52 -0.59
N TYR A 217 4.45 2.32 -1.29
CA TYR A 217 4.50 1.61 -2.58
C TYR A 217 5.37 2.35 -3.59
N GLN A 218 5.44 3.69 -3.52
CA GLN A 218 6.39 4.46 -4.33
C GLN A 218 7.84 4.09 -3.98
N LYS A 219 8.22 4.04 -2.69
CA LYS A 219 9.59 3.73 -2.27
C LYS A 219 10.00 2.30 -2.64
N THR A 220 9.07 1.34 -2.45
CA THR A 220 9.28 -0.05 -2.88
C THR A 220 9.39 -0.14 -4.41
N PHE A 221 8.58 0.61 -5.16
CA PHE A 221 8.67 0.74 -6.61
C PHE A 221 10.03 1.31 -7.04
N ASP A 222 10.48 2.40 -6.42
CA ASP A 222 11.75 3.06 -6.74
C ASP A 222 12.93 2.10 -6.55
N ALA A 223 12.95 1.35 -5.46
CA ALA A 223 13.98 0.35 -5.18
C ALA A 223 13.96 -0.81 -6.19
N LEU A 224 12.77 -1.40 -6.46
CA LEU A 224 12.62 -2.47 -7.45
C LEU A 224 13.05 -2.03 -8.85
N LEU A 225 12.61 -0.84 -9.29
CA LEU A 225 12.98 -0.31 -10.59
C LEU A 225 14.50 -0.01 -10.67
N THR A 226 15.10 0.47 -9.58
CA THR A 226 16.56 0.67 -9.48
C THR A 226 17.30 -0.64 -9.68
N VAL A 227 16.86 -1.74 -9.05
CA VAL A 227 17.43 -3.07 -9.27
C VAL A 227 17.27 -3.52 -10.73
N VAL A 228 16.09 -3.36 -11.32
CA VAL A 228 15.82 -3.73 -12.72
C VAL A 228 16.72 -2.97 -13.69
N GLU A 229 16.88 -1.67 -13.48
CA GLU A 229 17.58 -0.81 -14.43
C GLU A 229 19.11 -0.92 -14.36
N TRP A 230 19.67 -1.15 -13.16
CA TRP A 230 21.11 -0.95 -12.96
C TRP A 230 21.89 -2.20 -12.53
N VAL A 231 21.26 -3.18 -11.88
CA VAL A 231 21.97 -4.39 -11.43
C VAL A 231 22.46 -5.18 -12.63
N ASP A 232 23.73 -5.66 -12.55
CA ASP A 232 24.39 -6.42 -13.61
C ASP A 232 24.10 -7.93 -13.56
N ASP A 233 23.44 -8.43 -12.49
CA ASP A 233 22.93 -9.80 -12.43
C ASP A 233 21.56 -9.89 -13.13
N PRO A 234 21.46 -10.57 -14.30
CA PRO A 234 20.22 -10.62 -15.07
C PRO A 234 19.12 -11.46 -14.38
N ALA A 235 19.48 -12.42 -13.53
CA ALA A 235 18.49 -13.24 -12.83
C ALA A 235 17.85 -12.42 -11.68
N LEU A 236 18.66 -11.67 -10.95
CA LEU A 236 18.19 -10.77 -9.90
C LEU A 236 17.29 -9.66 -10.48
N ALA A 237 17.73 -9.01 -11.58
CA ALA A 237 16.95 -8.00 -12.27
C ALA A 237 15.61 -8.55 -12.82
N GLN A 238 15.62 -9.78 -13.34
CA GLN A 238 14.41 -10.44 -13.83
C GLN A 238 13.42 -10.73 -12.70
N ARG A 239 13.88 -11.22 -11.56
CA ARG A 239 13.03 -11.44 -10.38
C ARG A 239 12.44 -10.15 -9.85
N ALA A 240 13.24 -9.07 -9.79
CA ALA A 240 12.77 -7.74 -9.44
C ALA A 240 11.69 -7.24 -10.42
N SER A 241 11.87 -7.48 -11.75
CA SER A 241 10.85 -7.14 -12.76
C SER A 241 9.53 -7.88 -12.54
N MET A 242 9.60 -9.17 -12.17
CA MET A 242 8.40 -9.98 -11.90
C MET A 242 7.67 -9.52 -10.64
N LEU A 243 8.41 -9.11 -9.60
CA LEU A 243 7.80 -8.59 -8.39
C LEU A 243 7.25 -7.17 -8.60
N LEU A 244 7.91 -6.37 -9.43
CA LEU A 244 7.41 -5.07 -9.87
C LEU A 244 6.07 -5.21 -10.62
N ASP A 245 5.90 -6.26 -11.44
CA ASP A 245 4.60 -6.56 -12.06
C ASP A 245 3.50 -6.80 -11.02
N LEU A 246 3.79 -7.51 -9.93
CA LEU A 246 2.81 -7.74 -8.86
C LEU A 246 2.47 -6.46 -8.11
N LEU A 247 3.46 -5.61 -7.82
CA LEU A 247 3.24 -4.29 -7.20
C LEU A 247 2.34 -3.42 -8.09
N LEU A 248 2.63 -3.36 -9.39
CA LEU A 248 1.80 -2.60 -10.34
C LEU A 248 0.41 -3.23 -10.54
N PHE A 249 0.27 -4.52 -10.36
CA PHE A 249 -1.02 -5.19 -10.42
C PHE A 249 -1.87 -4.86 -9.19
N ASP A 250 -1.29 -4.89 -7.97
CA ASP A 250 -1.96 -4.43 -6.75
C ASP A 250 -2.44 -2.97 -6.90
N MET A 251 -1.59 -2.08 -7.44
CA MET A 251 -1.97 -0.69 -7.72
C MET A 251 -3.10 -0.60 -8.75
N ALA A 252 -3.02 -1.36 -9.85
CA ALA A 252 -4.04 -1.35 -10.91
C ALA A 252 -5.41 -1.86 -10.45
N LEU A 253 -5.45 -2.81 -9.52
CA LEU A 253 -6.69 -3.32 -8.91
C LEU A 253 -7.38 -2.27 -8.04
N ASN A 254 -6.61 -1.38 -7.43
CA ASN A 254 -7.02 -0.49 -6.37
C ASN A 254 -6.96 1.01 -6.72
N VAL A 255 -6.72 1.38 -7.99
CA VAL A 255 -6.80 2.77 -8.45
C VAL A 255 -8.21 3.12 -8.91
N GLN A 256 -8.69 4.32 -8.54
CA GLN A 256 -9.97 4.88 -8.95
C GLN A 256 -9.81 6.36 -9.28
N LYS A 257 -9.85 6.70 -10.57
CA LYS A 257 -9.73 8.10 -11.05
C LYS A 257 -8.49 8.81 -10.50
N GLY A 258 -7.36 8.12 -10.53
CA GLY A 258 -6.07 8.63 -10.06
C GLY A 258 -5.82 8.49 -8.56
N ASN A 259 -6.83 8.19 -7.75
CA ASN A 259 -6.69 7.92 -6.33
C ASN A 259 -6.34 6.45 -6.09
N PHE A 260 -5.34 6.16 -5.27
CA PHE A 260 -5.06 4.81 -4.78
C PHE A 260 -6.00 4.49 -3.61
N GLY A 261 -7.29 4.43 -3.89
CA GLY A 261 -8.41 4.42 -2.95
C GLY A 261 -8.60 3.14 -2.15
N ALA A 262 -7.54 2.38 -1.90
CA ALA A 262 -7.56 1.13 -1.15
C ALA A 262 -7.64 1.33 0.38
N THR A 263 -7.76 0.24 1.10
CA THR A 263 -7.31 0.15 2.50
C THR A 263 -5.79 0.09 2.51
N HIS A 264 -5.14 0.67 3.51
CA HIS A 264 -3.68 0.79 3.56
C HIS A 264 -3.10 0.25 4.86
N GLY A 265 -1.98 -0.47 4.77
CA GLY A 265 -1.22 -0.88 5.95
C GLY A 265 -0.52 0.30 6.62
N ARG A 266 -0.07 1.26 5.80
CA ARG A 266 0.49 2.54 6.24
C ARG A 266 0.04 3.66 5.33
N SER A 267 -0.51 4.72 5.92
CA SER A 267 -0.94 5.93 5.25
C SER A 267 -0.90 7.10 6.22
N TYR A 268 -0.57 8.28 5.72
CA TYR A 268 -0.53 9.50 6.53
C TYR A 268 -1.75 10.39 6.27
N MET A 269 -1.93 11.38 7.12
CA MET A 269 -3.06 12.30 7.02
C MET A 269 -3.12 13.02 5.66
N LYS A 270 -1.97 13.45 5.11
CA LYS A 270 -1.90 14.15 3.82
C LYS A 270 -2.44 13.28 2.67
N ASP A 271 -2.04 12.01 2.65
CA ASP A 271 -2.30 11.08 1.55
C ASP A 271 -3.77 10.63 1.49
N LYS A 272 -4.47 10.62 2.63
CA LYS A 272 -5.88 10.20 2.73
C LYS A 272 -6.89 11.23 2.22
N SER A 273 -6.48 12.47 1.95
CA SER A 273 -7.42 13.58 1.73
C SER A 273 -7.76 13.84 0.27
N LYS A 274 -6.86 13.57 -0.63
CA LYS A 274 -7.02 13.71 -2.09
C LYS A 274 -5.90 13.01 -2.85
N ALA A 275 -6.19 12.59 -4.07
CA ALA A 275 -5.25 11.84 -4.91
C ALA A 275 -3.91 12.56 -5.14
N THR A 276 -3.91 13.87 -5.34
CA THR A 276 -2.66 14.62 -5.64
C THR A 276 -1.69 14.72 -4.46
N ASP A 277 -2.13 14.42 -3.24
CA ASP A 277 -1.27 14.41 -2.06
C ASP A 277 -0.64 13.03 -1.80
N GLU A 278 -1.12 11.98 -2.48
CA GLU A 278 -0.52 10.64 -2.43
C GLU A 278 0.86 10.64 -3.11
N ASP A 279 1.85 10.02 -2.47
CA ASP A 279 3.18 9.90 -3.07
C ASP A 279 3.17 9.07 -4.37
N VAL A 280 2.17 8.20 -4.56
CA VAL A 280 1.99 7.38 -5.78
C VAL A 280 1.25 8.09 -6.92
N PHE A 281 0.72 9.31 -6.74
CA PHE A 281 -0.19 9.95 -7.69
C PHE A 281 0.41 10.10 -9.10
N ASN A 282 1.58 10.74 -9.23
CA ASN A 282 2.19 10.96 -10.54
C ASN A 282 2.61 9.65 -11.22
N LEU A 283 3.03 8.66 -10.43
CA LEU A 283 3.33 7.31 -10.91
C LEU A 283 2.06 6.63 -11.45
N ASN A 284 0.94 6.67 -10.72
CA ASN A 284 -0.35 6.17 -11.15
C ASN A 284 -0.82 6.86 -12.44
N LYS A 285 -0.70 8.19 -12.49
CA LYS A 285 -1.06 8.96 -13.69
C LYS A 285 -0.19 8.56 -14.88
N LEU A 286 1.11 8.44 -14.71
CA LEU A 286 2.04 8.01 -15.78
C LEU A 286 1.70 6.60 -16.28
N LEU A 287 1.45 5.66 -15.37
CA LEU A 287 1.20 4.26 -15.68
C LEU A 287 -0.20 4.05 -16.26
N PHE A 288 -1.24 4.57 -15.61
CA PHE A 288 -2.63 4.15 -15.83
C PHE A 288 -3.48 5.20 -16.53
N ASP A 289 -3.16 6.49 -16.38
CA ASP A 289 -3.91 7.62 -16.96
C ASP A 289 -5.42 7.57 -16.66
N ASP A 290 -5.74 7.23 -15.44
CA ASP A 290 -7.12 7.09 -14.97
C ASP A 290 -7.72 8.42 -14.45
N THR A 291 -7.00 9.54 -14.60
CA THR A 291 -7.43 10.87 -14.15
C THR A 291 -7.13 11.95 -15.18
N SER A 292 -8.00 12.95 -15.26
CA SER A 292 -7.80 14.15 -16.06
C SER A 292 -6.94 15.22 -15.35
N LEU A 293 -6.62 15.05 -14.06
CA LEU A 293 -5.77 15.97 -13.33
C LEU A 293 -4.37 16.05 -13.96
N PRO A 294 -3.72 17.21 -13.95
CA PRO A 294 -2.32 17.34 -14.38
C PRO A 294 -1.39 16.61 -13.42
N TYR A 295 -0.15 16.36 -13.84
CA TYR A 295 0.92 16.03 -12.91
C TYR A 295 1.10 17.16 -11.90
N ASP A 296 1.49 16.83 -10.66
CA ASP A 296 1.54 17.79 -9.56
C ASP A 296 2.99 18.16 -9.14
N ASN A 297 3.91 17.22 -9.18
CA ASN A 297 5.30 17.40 -8.73
C ASN A 297 6.30 17.07 -9.85
N THR A 298 7.14 18.07 -10.23
CA THR A 298 8.18 17.93 -11.27
C THR A 298 9.38 17.11 -10.82
N GLY A 299 9.52 16.88 -9.52
CA GLY A 299 10.60 16.10 -8.91
C GLY A 299 10.14 14.77 -8.32
N ASP A 300 8.93 14.31 -8.67
CA ASP A 300 8.41 13.03 -8.17
C ASP A 300 9.35 11.87 -8.51
N PRO A 301 9.81 11.09 -7.52
CA PRO A 301 10.77 10.01 -7.75
C PRO A 301 10.23 8.91 -8.64
N GLY A 302 9.08 8.34 -8.29
CA GLY A 302 8.49 7.21 -9.00
C GLY A 302 8.23 7.52 -10.47
N ALA A 303 7.60 8.68 -10.74
CA ALA A 303 7.33 9.11 -12.11
C ALA A 303 8.61 9.45 -12.88
N SER A 304 9.60 10.09 -12.25
CA SER A 304 10.90 10.43 -12.87
C SER A 304 11.68 9.18 -13.28
N LEU A 305 11.79 8.21 -12.37
CA LEU A 305 12.49 6.94 -12.62
C LEU A 305 11.77 6.13 -13.70
N MET A 306 10.43 6.06 -13.64
CA MET A 306 9.65 5.32 -14.63
C MET A 306 9.64 5.98 -16.01
N ALA A 307 9.60 7.32 -16.06
CA ALA A 307 9.68 8.06 -17.33
C ALA A 307 11.04 7.88 -18.02
N ARG A 308 12.09 7.58 -17.27
CA ARG A 308 13.44 7.31 -17.75
C ARG A 308 13.67 5.82 -18.03
N ALA A 309 12.90 4.89 -17.44
CA ALA A 309 13.12 3.45 -17.51
C ALA A 309 13.27 2.93 -18.94
N GLN A 310 14.24 2.04 -19.16
CA GLN A 310 14.57 1.45 -20.46
C GLN A 310 14.48 -0.07 -20.49
N LYS A 311 14.74 -0.75 -19.36
CA LYS A 311 14.75 -2.22 -19.27
C LYS A 311 13.37 -2.77 -18.86
N TYR A 312 12.63 -2.02 -18.05
CA TYR A 312 11.31 -2.47 -17.64
C TYR A 312 10.26 -2.14 -18.70
N HIS A 313 9.52 -3.15 -19.13
CA HIS A 313 8.42 -3.02 -20.09
C HIS A 313 7.08 -3.33 -19.39
N VAL A 314 6.15 -2.38 -19.43
CA VAL A 314 4.84 -2.50 -18.76
C VAL A 314 3.96 -3.54 -19.46
N PRO A 315 3.44 -4.56 -18.77
CA PRO A 315 2.50 -5.50 -19.34
C PRO A 315 1.16 -4.82 -19.67
N ALA A 316 0.67 -5.00 -20.90
CA ALA A 316 -0.54 -4.34 -21.35
C ALA A 316 -1.80 -4.77 -20.58
N VAL A 317 -1.82 -5.98 -20.01
CA VAL A 317 -2.94 -6.46 -19.18
C VAL A 317 -3.06 -5.62 -17.90
N ILE A 318 -1.96 -5.19 -17.27
CA ILE A 318 -1.99 -4.37 -16.05
C ILE A 318 -2.66 -3.01 -16.32
N LEU A 319 -2.31 -2.35 -17.43
CA LEU A 319 -3.00 -1.11 -17.83
C LEU A 319 -4.51 -1.33 -18.00
N ARG A 320 -4.91 -2.42 -18.65
CA ARG A 320 -6.33 -2.72 -18.87
C ARG A 320 -7.09 -3.03 -17.58
N VAL A 321 -6.43 -3.61 -16.58
CA VAL A 321 -6.99 -3.80 -15.23
C VAL A 321 -7.29 -2.45 -14.59
N ALA A 322 -6.33 -1.53 -14.58
CA ALA A 322 -6.50 -0.19 -14.02
C ALA A 322 -7.64 0.58 -14.71
N GLN A 323 -7.72 0.50 -16.03
CA GLN A 323 -8.72 1.21 -16.85
C GLN A 323 -10.06 0.48 -16.98
N SER A 324 -10.24 -0.66 -16.30
CA SER A 324 -11.49 -1.43 -16.38
C SER A 324 -12.66 -0.65 -15.75
N LYS A 325 -13.75 -0.55 -16.51
CA LYS A 325 -15.01 0.10 -16.11
C LYS A 325 -16.08 -0.88 -15.64
N HIS A 326 -15.73 -2.16 -15.55
CA HIS A 326 -16.64 -3.20 -15.08
C HIS A 326 -16.71 -3.21 -13.57
N THR A 327 -17.90 -3.56 -13.07
CA THR A 327 -18.05 -3.87 -11.65
C THR A 327 -17.27 -5.13 -11.32
N THR A 328 -16.32 -5.02 -10.39
CA THR A 328 -15.41 -6.08 -9.99
C THR A 328 -15.31 -6.17 -8.48
N VAL A 329 -14.95 -7.34 -8.01
CA VAL A 329 -14.51 -7.59 -6.64
C VAL A 329 -13.11 -8.18 -6.71
N ASP A 330 -12.23 -7.60 -5.94
CA ASP A 330 -10.90 -8.10 -5.67
C ASP A 330 -10.78 -8.46 -4.20
N GLN A 331 -10.21 -9.62 -3.91
CA GLN A 331 -9.86 -10.05 -2.56
C GLN A 331 -8.41 -10.51 -2.57
N GLU A 332 -7.64 -10.03 -1.61
CA GLU A 332 -6.23 -10.34 -1.50
C GLU A 332 -5.87 -10.74 -0.08
N HIS A 333 -4.89 -11.65 0.05
CA HIS A 333 -4.23 -11.99 1.31
C HIS A 333 -2.76 -11.63 1.23
N MET A 334 -2.26 -10.86 2.19
CA MET A 334 -0.85 -10.46 2.29
C MET A 334 -0.34 -10.61 3.72
N GLY A 335 0.97 -10.81 3.84
CA GLY A 335 1.66 -10.83 5.13
C GLY A 335 1.78 -12.22 5.76
N VAL A 336 2.24 -12.22 7.00
CA VAL A 336 2.45 -13.42 7.83
C VAL A 336 1.57 -13.30 9.06
N ALA A 337 0.76 -14.32 9.32
CA ALA A 337 -0.11 -14.33 10.49
C ALA A 337 0.75 -14.50 11.77
N LEU A 338 0.94 -13.40 12.50
CA LEU A 338 1.57 -13.39 13.83
C LEU A 338 0.54 -12.92 14.85
N ASP A 339 0.05 -13.83 15.69
CA ASP A 339 -0.85 -13.49 16.79
C ASP A 339 -0.04 -13.15 18.03
N ALA A 340 0.31 -11.89 18.16
CA ALA A 340 1.02 -11.36 19.34
C ALA A 340 0.12 -11.26 20.59
N GLY A 341 -1.20 -11.38 20.45
CA GLY A 341 -2.16 -11.44 21.57
C GLY A 341 -2.40 -12.85 22.11
N ALA A 342 -1.96 -13.89 21.41
CA ALA A 342 -2.06 -15.26 21.89
C ALA A 342 -1.29 -15.46 23.21
N PRO A 343 -1.71 -16.40 24.07
CA PRO A 343 -0.95 -16.77 25.26
C PRO A 343 0.49 -17.16 24.90
N VAL A 344 1.45 -16.77 25.76
CA VAL A 344 2.86 -17.11 25.56
C VAL A 344 3.03 -18.63 25.50
N ASP A 345 3.61 -19.10 24.39
CA ASP A 345 3.89 -20.52 24.13
C ASP A 345 5.36 -20.69 23.71
N HIS A 346 6.20 -21.06 24.64
CA HIS A 346 7.64 -21.27 24.43
C HIS A 346 7.97 -22.43 23.50
N THR A 347 6.98 -23.23 23.08
CA THR A 347 7.20 -24.30 22.08
C THR A 347 7.19 -23.76 20.64
N GLN A 348 6.63 -22.56 20.43
CA GLN A 348 6.71 -21.88 19.14
C GLN A 348 8.10 -21.26 18.95
N THR A 349 8.84 -21.76 17.97
CA THR A 349 10.22 -21.32 17.69
C THR A 349 10.36 -20.52 16.41
N GLY A 350 9.29 -20.37 15.62
CA GLY A 350 9.28 -19.65 14.36
C GLY A 350 8.01 -19.89 13.54
N ILE A 351 7.95 -19.26 12.38
CA ILE A 351 6.89 -19.45 11.38
C ILE A 351 7.56 -19.64 10.02
N ASP A 352 7.18 -20.69 9.29
CA ASP A 352 7.58 -20.92 7.90
C ASP A 352 9.11 -20.94 7.65
N GLY A 353 9.88 -21.35 8.66
CA GLY A 353 11.35 -21.38 8.61
C GLY A 353 12.02 -20.11 9.15
N TYR A 354 11.28 -19.07 9.46
CA TYR A 354 11.81 -17.86 10.12
C TYR A 354 11.76 -18.03 11.64
N SER A 355 12.94 -18.17 12.25
CA SER A 355 13.09 -18.34 13.71
C SER A 355 12.77 -17.07 14.45
N PHE A 356 12.17 -17.21 15.65
CA PHE A 356 11.95 -16.09 16.57
C PHE A 356 13.20 -15.68 17.40
N THR A 357 14.27 -16.47 17.29
CA THR A 357 15.49 -16.28 18.10
C THR A 357 16.78 -16.21 17.29
N ASP A 358 16.73 -16.48 15.99
CA ASP A 358 17.89 -16.39 15.12
C ASP A 358 18.15 -14.92 14.72
N PRO A 359 19.33 -14.34 15.05
CA PRO A 359 19.68 -12.97 14.64
C PRO A 359 19.60 -12.71 13.13
N GLN A 360 19.76 -13.76 12.29
CA GLN A 360 19.63 -13.63 10.84
C GLN A 360 18.18 -13.37 10.40
N ASN A 361 17.21 -13.56 11.29
CA ASN A 361 15.79 -13.33 10.98
C ASN A 361 15.24 -12.05 11.63
N VAL A 362 16.06 -11.24 12.31
CA VAL A 362 15.60 -10.03 12.98
C VAL A 362 14.94 -9.06 12.00
N GLU A 363 15.53 -8.86 10.83
CA GLU A 363 15.01 -7.96 9.80
C GLU A 363 13.66 -8.41 9.25
N PHE A 364 13.44 -9.72 9.11
CA PHE A 364 12.17 -10.30 8.68
C PHE A 364 11.03 -9.95 9.64
N TRP A 365 11.30 -10.03 10.94
CA TRP A 365 10.31 -9.71 11.97
C TRP A 365 10.14 -8.20 12.16
N TRP A 366 11.25 -7.45 12.14
CA TRP A 366 11.19 -6.00 12.32
C TRP A 366 10.52 -5.28 11.15
N GLU A 367 10.68 -5.76 9.93
CA GLU A 367 9.92 -5.26 8.77
C GLU A 367 8.40 -5.32 9.00
N ARG A 368 7.95 -6.35 9.72
CA ARG A 368 6.54 -6.56 10.05
C ARG A 368 6.10 -5.86 11.33
N GLY A 369 6.92 -4.94 11.85
CA GLY A 369 6.60 -4.24 13.09
C GLY A 369 6.52 -5.14 14.32
N ALA A 370 7.12 -6.33 14.26
CA ALA A 370 7.01 -7.33 15.32
C ALA A 370 8.03 -7.14 16.47
N GLN A 371 8.65 -5.97 16.59
CA GLN A 371 9.66 -5.68 17.62
C GLN A 371 9.16 -5.93 19.04
N THR A 372 7.89 -5.69 19.28
CA THR A 372 7.23 -5.81 20.59
C THR A 372 6.34 -7.04 20.72
N ALA A 373 6.26 -7.91 19.70
CA ALA A 373 5.52 -9.16 19.80
C ALA A 373 6.21 -10.11 20.78
N TRP A 374 5.45 -10.82 21.63
CA TRP A 374 6.04 -11.71 22.64
C TRP A 374 6.95 -12.79 22.05
N GLN A 375 6.65 -13.21 20.81
CA GLN A 375 7.46 -14.20 20.08
C GLN A 375 8.87 -13.70 19.80
N THR A 376 9.02 -12.44 19.46
CA THR A 376 10.24 -11.85 18.90
C THR A 376 10.90 -10.83 19.83
N VAL A 377 10.25 -10.43 20.93
CA VAL A 377 10.82 -9.45 21.86
C VAL A 377 12.17 -9.89 22.46
N PRO A 378 12.47 -11.19 22.74
CA PRO A 378 13.81 -11.59 23.14
C PRO A 378 14.87 -11.27 22.08
N LEU A 379 14.60 -11.61 20.82
CA LEU A 379 15.48 -11.31 19.70
C LEU A 379 15.67 -9.79 19.51
N THR A 380 14.60 -9.02 19.66
CA THR A 380 14.68 -7.56 19.62
C THR A 380 15.60 -7.01 20.68
N LEU A 381 15.42 -7.43 21.93
CA LEU A 381 16.26 -6.96 23.06
C LEU A 381 17.72 -7.36 22.89
N ASP A 382 18.01 -8.60 22.45
CA ASP A 382 19.37 -9.07 22.20
C ASP A 382 20.04 -8.25 21.06
N THR A 383 19.28 -7.90 20.02
CA THR A 383 19.76 -7.04 18.94
C THR A 383 20.06 -5.62 19.43
N LEU A 384 19.15 -5.02 20.17
CA LEU A 384 19.34 -3.67 20.71
C LEU A 384 20.53 -3.59 21.68
N ASP A 385 20.71 -4.62 22.53
CA ASP A 385 21.82 -4.68 23.48
C ASP A 385 23.18 -4.83 22.76
N SER A 386 23.22 -5.44 21.59
CA SER A 386 24.46 -5.70 20.84
C SER A 386 24.83 -4.62 19.82
N THR A 387 23.88 -3.78 19.38
CA THR A 387 24.08 -2.84 18.26
C THR A 387 24.10 -1.36 18.66
N GLY A 388 23.77 -1.04 19.91
CA GLY A 388 23.67 0.36 20.38
C GLY A 388 22.43 1.11 19.89
N LEU A 389 21.50 0.45 19.19
CA LEU A 389 20.26 1.06 18.69
C LEU A 389 19.32 1.59 19.78
N TRP A 390 19.55 1.24 21.06
CA TRP A 390 18.83 1.82 22.19
C TRP A 390 18.90 3.35 22.25
N GLU A 391 19.95 3.96 21.68
CA GLU A 391 20.13 5.41 21.71
C GLU A 391 19.36 6.12 20.58
N SER A 392 18.82 5.37 19.59
CA SER A 392 18.00 5.95 18.50
C SER A 392 16.68 6.49 19.04
N ASP A 393 16.17 7.53 18.42
CA ASP A 393 14.91 8.15 18.81
C ASP A 393 13.71 7.18 18.73
N PHE A 394 13.81 6.16 17.88
CA PHE A 394 12.78 5.12 17.76
C PHE A 394 12.73 4.20 18.98
N TYR A 395 13.87 3.67 19.44
CA TYR A 395 13.89 2.67 20.52
C TYR A 395 14.02 3.28 21.91
N LYS A 396 14.64 4.46 22.03
CA LYS A 396 14.86 5.13 23.32
C LYS A 396 13.60 5.28 24.18
N PRO A 397 12.41 5.62 23.66
CA PRO A 397 11.19 5.69 24.45
C PRO A 397 10.78 4.35 25.08
N PHE A 398 11.16 3.22 24.47
CA PHE A 398 10.79 1.89 24.95
C PHE A 398 11.77 1.32 26.00
N LYS A 399 12.92 1.96 26.19
CA LYS A 399 13.94 1.47 27.13
C LYS A 399 13.41 1.38 28.57
N ALA A 400 12.64 2.35 29.01
CA ALA A 400 12.05 2.34 30.33
C ALA A 400 11.08 1.16 30.56
N ILE A 401 10.37 0.73 29.53
CA ILE A 401 9.47 -0.43 29.58
C ILE A 401 10.29 -1.73 29.59
N ALA A 402 11.34 -1.82 28.79
CA ALA A 402 12.26 -2.95 28.77
C ALA A 402 12.98 -3.12 30.14
N ASP A 403 13.41 -2.03 30.77
CA ASP A 403 14.12 -2.02 32.07
C ASP A 403 13.24 -2.57 33.22
N ILE A 404 11.90 -2.52 33.14
CA ILE A 404 10.98 -3.12 34.10
C ILE A 404 11.23 -4.62 34.25
N THR A 405 11.65 -5.30 33.21
CA THR A 405 11.88 -6.76 33.19
C THR A 405 13.23 -7.15 33.81
N GLY A 406 14.09 -6.16 34.13
CA GLY A 406 15.43 -6.41 34.69
C GLY A 406 16.33 -7.26 33.79
N GLY A 407 16.08 -7.31 32.50
CA GLY A 407 16.80 -8.13 31.52
C GLY A 407 16.29 -9.58 31.37
N ASP A 408 15.27 -9.97 32.14
CA ASP A 408 14.64 -11.30 32.03
C ASP A 408 13.79 -11.37 30.77
N ARG A 409 14.18 -12.22 29.82
CA ARG A 409 13.49 -12.39 28.51
C ARG A 409 12.10 -13.02 28.64
N VAL A 410 11.88 -13.90 29.61
CA VAL A 410 10.57 -14.49 29.91
C VAL A 410 9.62 -13.44 30.49
N ALA A 411 10.11 -12.62 31.40
CA ALA A 411 9.36 -11.48 31.93
C ALA A 411 9.00 -10.49 30.80
N ALA A 412 9.93 -10.23 29.89
CA ALA A 412 9.70 -9.38 28.74
C ALA A 412 8.61 -9.95 27.80
N GLN A 413 8.59 -11.25 27.54
CA GLN A 413 7.56 -11.92 26.75
C GLN A 413 6.18 -11.79 27.40
N ASN A 414 6.08 -12.04 28.70
CA ASN A 414 4.81 -11.92 29.44
C ASN A 414 4.31 -10.45 29.47
N LEU A 415 5.19 -9.49 29.62
CA LEU A 415 4.85 -8.06 29.58
C LEU A 415 4.39 -7.64 28.19
N ALA A 416 5.12 -8.05 27.14
CA ALA A 416 4.77 -7.76 25.76
C ALA A 416 3.39 -8.33 25.38
N GLN A 417 3.10 -9.57 25.78
CA GLN A 417 1.79 -10.19 25.57
C GLN A 417 0.67 -9.45 26.32
N ALA A 418 0.89 -9.10 27.57
CA ALA A 418 -0.12 -8.40 28.39
C ALA A 418 -0.43 -6.98 27.87
N LEU A 419 0.56 -6.30 27.28
CA LEU A 419 0.42 -4.95 26.71
C LEU A 419 0.21 -4.96 25.18
N GLU A 420 0.06 -6.11 24.54
CA GLU A 420 -0.04 -6.24 23.08
C GLU A 420 -1.13 -5.35 22.48
N PRO A 421 -2.32 -5.16 23.07
CA PRO A 421 -3.33 -4.28 22.49
C PRO A 421 -2.85 -2.84 22.23
N MET A 422 -1.80 -2.42 22.97
CA MET A 422 -1.16 -1.10 22.83
C MET A 422 0.21 -1.22 22.15
N LEU A 423 1.12 -2.03 22.69
CA LEU A 423 2.51 -2.11 22.22
C LEU A 423 2.65 -2.75 20.82
N GLY A 424 1.67 -3.53 20.38
CA GLY A 424 1.62 -4.05 19.02
C GLY A 424 1.23 -3.01 17.95
N PHE A 425 1.29 -1.72 18.23
CA PHE A 425 0.78 -0.64 17.38
C PHE A 425 1.32 -0.67 15.94
N ALA A 426 2.61 -0.98 15.77
CA ALA A 426 3.28 -1.04 14.47
C ALA A 426 3.20 -2.42 13.79
N LEU A 427 2.58 -3.42 14.44
CA LEU A 427 2.53 -4.78 13.92
C LEU A 427 1.71 -4.86 12.63
N LEU A 428 2.37 -5.17 11.53
CA LEU A 428 1.79 -5.47 10.23
C LEU A 428 1.69 -7.00 10.06
N THR A 429 0.73 -7.60 10.74
CA THR A 429 0.39 -9.02 10.61
C THR A 429 -0.34 -9.28 9.28
N ALA A 430 -0.66 -10.53 8.98
CA ALA A 430 -1.43 -10.86 7.78
C ALA A 430 -2.74 -10.05 7.70
N VAL A 431 -3.07 -9.63 6.49
CA VAL A 431 -4.27 -8.88 6.15
C VAL A 431 -5.04 -9.55 5.03
N ASP A 432 -6.35 -9.51 5.13
CA ASP A 432 -7.29 -9.85 4.08
C ASP A 432 -7.99 -8.57 3.63
N THR A 433 -7.82 -8.20 2.36
CA THR A 433 -8.46 -7.01 1.80
C THR A 433 -9.64 -7.41 0.91
N TYR A 434 -10.61 -6.52 0.83
CA TYR A 434 -11.77 -6.65 -0.03
C TYR A 434 -12.01 -5.31 -0.73
N THR A 435 -11.92 -5.27 -2.05
CA THR A 435 -12.17 -4.07 -2.86
C THR A 435 -13.28 -4.34 -3.85
N TYR A 436 -14.38 -3.57 -3.73
CA TYR A 436 -15.43 -3.46 -4.73
C TYR A 436 -15.17 -2.21 -5.58
N ARG A 437 -15.19 -2.34 -6.90
CA ARG A 437 -14.97 -1.23 -7.83
C ARG A 437 -15.98 -1.26 -8.98
N SER A 438 -16.52 -0.10 -9.34
CA SER A 438 -17.27 0.16 -10.58
C SER A 438 -16.66 1.38 -11.29
N ASP A 439 -17.19 1.77 -12.45
CA ASP A 439 -16.74 2.99 -13.17
C ASP A 439 -16.88 4.28 -12.32
N SER A 440 -17.80 4.28 -11.33
CA SER A 440 -18.17 5.49 -10.60
C SER A 440 -17.78 5.49 -9.12
N VAL A 441 -17.54 4.34 -8.53
CA VAL A 441 -17.22 4.22 -7.10
C VAL A 441 -16.27 3.05 -6.82
N MET A 442 -15.48 3.19 -5.77
CA MET A 442 -14.72 2.11 -5.16
C MET A 442 -14.99 2.08 -3.65
N LEU A 443 -15.02 0.90 -3.06
CA LEU A 443 -15.08 0.68 -1.62
C LEU A 443 -14.08 -0.42 -1.27
N SER A 444 -13.14 -0.12 -0.39
CA SER A 444 -12.08 -1.03 0.03
C SER A 444 -12.04 -1.18 1.54
N THR A 445 -11.79 -2.38 2.06
CA THR A 445 -11.80 -2.66 3.50
C THR A 445 -10.78 -3.75 3.85
N ALA A 446 -10.01 -3.55 4.92
CA ALA A 446 -9.22 -4.60 5.58
C ALA A 446 -10.14 -5.41 6.50
N GLN A 447 -10.32 -6.68 6.17
CA GLN A 447 -11.27 -7.57 6.82
C GLN A 447 -10.80 -7.96 8.23
N ALA A 448 -11.53 -7.56 9.27
CA ALA A 448 -11.29 -7.88 10.68
C ALA A 448 -9.81 -7.72 11.13
N TYR A 449 -9.12 -6.72 10.60
CA TYR A 449 -7.71 -6.48 10.90
C TYR A 449 -7.51 -5.91 12.31
N ARG A 450 -6.84 -6.64 13.19
CA ARG A 450 -6.46 -6.28 14.58
C ARG A 450 -7.56 -5.54 15.38
N PRO A 451 -8.78 -6.08 15.47
CA PRO A 451 -9.96 -5.35 15.96
C PRO A 451 -9.82 -4.91 17.43
N GLY A 452 -10.19 -3.66 17.70
CA GLY A 452 -10.18 -3.05 19.02
C GLY A 452 -8.81 -2.69 19.59
N LYS A 453 -7.72 -3.03 18.88
CA LYS A 453 -6.34 -2.76 19.30
C LYS A 453 -5.89 -1.38 18.80
N PHE A 454 -4.89 -0.80 19.46
CA PHE A 454 -4.28 0.43 18.99
C PHE A 454 -3.61 0.20 17.63
N GLY A 455 -3.81 1.13 16.70
CA GLY A 455 -3.28 1.04 15.35
C GLY A 455 -2.52 2.30 14.96
N GLU A 456 -1.31 2.14 14.42
CA GLU A 456 -0.51 3.25 13.92
C GLU A 456 -0.61 3.28 12.40
N GLN A 457 -1.12 4.40 11.83
CA GLN A 457 -1.13 4.66 10.39
C GLN A 457 -1.95 3.67 9.53
N ALA A 458 -2.60 2.65 10.13
CA ALA A 458 -3.44 1.72 9.40
C ALA A 458 -4.77 2.37 8.99
N HIS A 459 -5.11 2.26 7.70
CA HIS A 459 -6.32 2.81 7.11
C HIS A 459 -7.26 1.67 6.71
N ILE A 460 -8.33 1.45 7.48
CA ILE A 460 -9.08 0.20 7.42
C ILE A 460 -10.14 0.17 6.34
N SER A 461 -10.81 1.28 6.04
CA SER A 461 -11.88 1.31 5.05
C SER A 461 -12.01 2.68 4.40
N GLN A 462 -12.19 2.68 3.06
CA GLN A 462 -12.37 3.91 2.29
C GLN A 462 -13.37 3.70 1.15
N ALA A 463 -14.24 4.70 0.95
CA ALA A 463 -15.05 4.85 -0.25
C ALA A 463 -14.48 6.01 -1.09
N THR A 464 -14.23 5.76 -2.38
CA THR A 464 -13.64 6.70 -3.32
C THR A 464 -14.57 6.88 -4.52
N LEU A 465 -15.00 8.12 -4.80
CA LEU A 465 -15.89 8.44 -5.91
C LEU A 465 -15.15 9.15 -7.06
N ASP A 466 -14.16 9.97 -6.70
CA ASP A 466 -13.20 10.56 -7.64
C ASP A 466 -11.90 10.93 -6.90
N GLU A 467 -11.07 11.74 -7.53
CA GLU A 467 -9.77 12.17 -7.02
C GLU A 467 -9.82 12.84 -5.64
N ASN A 468 -10.99 13.40 -5.26
CA ASN A 468 -11.14 14.23 -4.06
C ASN A 468 -12.39 13.92 -3.23
N ALA A 469 -13.39 13.23 -3.79
CA ALA A 469 -14.60 12.83 -3.09
C ALA A 469 -14.40 11.49 -2.42
N ILE A 470 -13.76 11.52 -1.25
CA ILE A 470 -13.31 10.37 -0.46
C ILE A 470 -14.07 10.37 0.87
N VAL A 471 -14.46 9.20 1.35
CA VAL A 471 -15.10 9.01 2.67
C VAL A 471 -14.43 7.87 3.41
N PHE A 472 -13.97 8.13 4.63
CA PHE A 472 -13.46 7.10 5.53
C PHE A 472 -13.80 7.40 6.98
N VAL A 473 -13.70 6.40 7.84
CA VAL A 473 -13.93 6.50 9.28
C VAL A 473 -12.68 6.15 10.05
N THR A 474 -12.46 6.84 11.19
CA THR A 474 -11.28 6.60 12.02
C THR A 474 -11.57 6.85 13.51
N HIS A 475 -10.63 6.48 14.37
CA HIS A 475 -10.68 6.73 15.81
C HIS A 475 -9.43 7.51 16.22
N PRO A 476 -9.56 8.77 16.65
CA PRO A 476 -8.41 9.63 16.92
C PRO A 476 -7.74 9.32 18.27
N LYS A 477 -6.41 9.50 18.35
CA LYS A 477 -5.68 9.48 19.60
C LYS A 477 -5.51 10.88 20.23
N ASN A 478 -5.53 11.91 19.40
CA ASN A 478 -5.36 13.30 19.81
C ASN A 478 -6.44 14.18 19.17
N GLU A 479 -6.73 15.34 19.79
CA GLU A 479 -7.43 16.40 19.12
C GLU A 479 -6.60 16.98 17.97
N PRO A 480 -7.24 17.59 16.94
CA PRO A 480 -6.52 18.26 15.86
C PRO A 480 -5.50 19.25 16.40
N GLN A 481 -4.26 19.19 15.89
CA GLN A 481 -3.18 20.03 16.38
C GLN A 481 -2.97 21.27 15.52
N SER A 482 -2.73 22.41 16.20
CA SER A 482 -2.40 23.69 15.57
C SER A 482 -0.94 23.73 15.12
N GLY A 483 -0.69 24.34 13.95
CA GLY A 483 0.66 24.63 13.46
C GLY A 483 1.38 23.51 12.74
N THR A 484 0.72 22.40 12.46
CA THR A 484 1.27 21.30 11.65
C THR A 484 1.04 21.59 10.16
N GLN A 485 2.06 21.99 9.43
CA GLN A 485 1.99 22.17 7.95
C GLN A 485 2.03 20.87 7.16
N TRP A 486 2.63 19.82 7.76
CA TRP A 486 2.69 18.45 7.22
C TRP A 486 2.41 17.49 8.37
N PRO A 487 1.15 17.28 8.72
CA PRO A 487 0.82 16.35 9.78
C PRO A 487 0.92 14.92 9.23
N ASP A 488 2.13 14.40 9.14
CA ASP A 488 2.34 13.01 8.77
C ASP A 488 1.63 12.10 9.76
N ASP A 489 1.71 12.46 11.04
CA ASP A 489 1.00 11.75 12.10
C ASP A 489 0.56 12.70 13.21
N ASP A 490 -0.58 13.35 13.02
CA ASP A 490 -1.19 14.16 14.09
C ASP A 490 -1.97 13.30 15.10
N GLY A 491 -2.19 12.02 14.78
CA GLY A 491 -3.00 11.09 15.55
C GLY A 491 -4.49 11.39 15.53
N TYR A 492 -4.93 12.31 14.69
CA TYR A 492 -6.33 12.64 14.50
C TYR A 492 -6.92 11.90 13.28
N TRP A 493 -6.30 12.01 12.11
CA TRP A 493 -6.74 11.37 10.88
C TRP A 493 -6.00 10.07 10.53
N THR A 494 -4.86 9.79 11.16
CA THR A 494 -4.06 8.58 10.91
C THR A 494 -4.70 7.29 11.38
N GLY A 495 -5.79 7.35 12.17
CA GLY A 495 -6.48 6.17 12.68
C GLY A 495 -5.78 5.49 13.85
N SER A 496 -4.98 6.22 14.58
CA SER A 496 -4.07 5.70 15.61
C SER A 496 -4.74 5.37 16.96
N GLY A 497 -6.04 5.62 17.15
CA GLY A 497 -6.72 5.37 18.44
C GLY A 497 -7.01 3.89 18.70
N SER A 498 -8.06 3.35 18.08
CA SER A 498 -8.31 1.91 18.03
C SER A 498 -8.82 1.51 16.66
N LEU A 499 -8.50 0.30 16.21
CA LEU A 499 -8.94 -0.23 14.94
C LEU A 499 -10.36 -0.82 15.08
N PRO A 500 -11.24 -0.66 14.08
CA PRO A 500 -12.53 -1.30 14.09
C PRO A 500 -12.42 -2.78 13.76
N ARG A 501 -13.38 -3.58 14.15
CA ARG A 501 -13.65 -4.83 13.47
C ARG A 501 -14.46 -4.51 12.22
N ALA A 502 -13.84 -4.60 11.05
CA ALA A 502 -14.48 -4.26 9.79
C ALA A 502 -14.74 -5.49 8.93
N ALA A 503 -15.83 -5.46 8.15
CA ALA A 503 -16.14 -6.46 7.14
C ALA A 503 -16.85 -5.80 5.96
N GLN A 504 -16.52 -6.26 4.75
CA GLN A 504 -17.16 -5.83 3.52
C GLN A 504 -17.72 -7.02 2.75
N HIS A 505 -18.90 -6.82 2.14
CA HIS A 505 -19.43 -7.67 1.10
C HIS A 505 -20.01 -6.80 0.00
N GLY A 506 -19.50 -6.95 -1.21
CA GLY A 506 -19.90 -6.12 -2.34
C GLY A 506 -19.77 -4.62 -2.04
N ALA A 507 -20.87 -3.91 -2.19
CA ALA A 507 -20.96 -2.46 -2.06
C ALA A 507 -21.26 -1.98 -0.61
N LEU A 508 -21.20 -2.84 0.39
CA LEU A 508 -21.45 -2.52 1.79
C LEU A 508 -20.26 -2.90 2.68
N SER A 509 -19.75 -1.95 3.46
CA SER A 509 -18.77 -2.16 4.54
C SER A 509 -19.39 -1.79 5.89
N MET A 510 -19.04 -2.56 6.93
CA MET A 510 -19.40 -2.35 8.33
C MET A 510 -18.13 -2.22 9.16
N SER A 511 -17.97 -1.13 9.92
CA SER A 511 -16.83 -0.87 10.82
C SER A 511 -17.34 -0.70 12.25
N LEU A 512 -17.03 -1.67 13.11
CA LEU A 512 -17.49 -1.73 14.48
C LEU A 512 -16.32 -1.40 15.42
N TYR A 513 -16.36 -0.21 16.01
CA TYR A 513 -15.38 0.25 17.00
C TYR A 513 -15.76 -0.24 18.39
N ALA A 514 -14.92 -1.02 19.03
CA ALA A 514 -15.03 -1.50 20.40
C ALA A 514 -13.62 -1.74 20.95
N PRO A 515 -12.95 -0.72 21.54
CA PRO A 515 -11.60 -0.86 22.07
C PRO A 515 -11.50 -2.01 23.07
N VAL A 516 -10.43 -2.81 22.99
CA VAL A 516 -10.16 -3.94 23.90
C VAL A 516 -9.16 -3.57 25.01
N PHE A 517 -8.80 -2.31 25.13
CA PHE A 517 -7.95 -1.76 26.18
C PHE A 517 -8.53 -0.42 26.65
N ALA A 518 -8.28 -0.04 27.90
CA ALA A 518 -8.65 1.28 28.41
C ALA A 518 -7.62 2.32 27.93
N SER A 519 -8.08 3.52 27.59
CA SER A 519 -7.19 4.64 27.22
C SER A 519 -6.23 4.91 28.38
N PRO A 520 -4.90 4.72 28.21
CA PRO A 520 -3.98 4.71 29.35
C PRO A 520 -3.56 6.09 29.80
N GLY A 521 -3.24 6.19 31.11
CA GLY A 521 -2.50 7.30 31.69
C GLY A 521 -0.97 7.12 31.58
N PRO A 522 -0.18 8.06 32.18
CA PRO A 522 1.28 7.93 32.22
C PRO A 522 1.76 6.58 32.81
N PRO A 523 2.84 5.98 32.25
CA PRO A 523 3.70 6.46 31.15
C PRO A 523 3.23 6.11 29.74
N LEU A 524 2.09 5.46 29.54
CA LEU A 524 1.64 4.90 28.29
C LEU A 524 0.71 5.86 27.51
N THR A 525 0.72 7.15 27.79
CA THR A 525 -0.15 8.15 27.16
C THR A 525 -0.02 8.25 25.65
N ALA A 526 1.07 7.75 25.06
CA ALA A 526 1.26 7.66 23.62
C ALA A 526 0.21 6.75 22.93
N PHE A 527 -0.36 5.80 23.67
CA PHE A 527 -1.34 4.81 23.19
C PHE A 527 -2.78 5.15 23.60
N ARG A 528 -3.08 6.40 23.88
CA ARG A 528 -4.44 6.84 24.23
C ARG A 528 -5.35 6.90 23.00
N TYR A 529 -6.65 6.97 23.25
CA TYR A 529 -7.68 7.32 22.27
C TYR A 529 -8.68 8.30 22.90
N LEU A 530 -9.44 8.98 22.03
CA LEU A 530 -10.49 9.90 22.45
C LEU A 530 -11.84 9.19 22.57
N ASP A 531 -12.78 9.78 23.33
CA ASP A 531 -14.12 9.23 23.57
C ASP A 531 -15.10 9.53 22.43
N TYR A 532 -14.64 9.47 21.18
CA TYR A 532 -15.45 9.56 19.97
C TYR A 532 -14.73 8.98 18.78
N THR A 533 -15.50 8.55 17.78
CA THR A 533 -15.01 8.23 16.44
C THR A 533 -15.46 9.29 15.45
N HIS A 534 -14.83 9.41 14.31
CA HIS A 534 -15.22 10.41 13.33
C HIS A 534 -15.04 9.91 11.88
N ALA A 535 -15.57 10.67 10.94
CA ALA A 535 -15.46 10.41 9.53
C ALA A 535 -14.93 11.63 8.77
N TYR A 536 -14.02 11.39 7.83
CA TYR A 536 -13.69 12.34 6.78
C TYR A 536 -14.80 12.30 5.72
N PHE A 537 -15.49 13.41 5.50
CA PHE A 537 -16.55 13.56 4.52
C PHE A 537 -16.55 14.99 3.98
N PRO A 538 -15.71 15.32 2.99
CA PRO A 538 -15.44 16.68 2.54
C PRO A 538 -16.61 17.22 1.70
N GLN A 539 -17.56 17.93 2.32
CA GLN A 539 -18.81 18.37 1.68
C GLN A 539 -18.59 19.11 0.37
N GLU A 540 -17.61 20.01 0.29
CA GLU A 540 -17.34 20.81 -0.91
C GLU A 540 -16.73 20.02 -2.09
N ARG A 541 -16.31 18.77 -1.87
CA ARG A 541 -15.80 17.87 -2.92
C ARG A 541 -16.92 17.08 -3.60
N PHE A 542 -18.10 17.05 -3.00
CA PHE A 542 -19.30 16.41 -3.54
C PHE A 542 -20.17 17.40 -4.30
N ASP A 543 -20.93 16.93 -5.30
CA ASP A 543 -21.93 17.74 -5.99
C ASP A 543 -23.17 17.97 -5.12
N GLU A 544 -23.46 17.03 -4.22
CA GLU A 544 -24.58 17.12 -3.29
C GLU A 544 -24.27 16.31 -2.02
N VAL A 545 -24.49 16.92 -0.84
CA VAL A 545 -24.44 16.26 0.46
C VAL A 545 -25.74 16.50 1.19
N THR A 546 -26.31 15.48 1.82
CA THR A 546 -27.55 15.59 2.58
C THR A 546 -27.58 14.58 3.73
N GLN A 547 -28.29 14.92 4.81
CA GLN A 547 -28.46 14.04 5.96
C GLN A 547 -29.94 13.63 6.14
N SER A 548 -30.15 12.39 6.60
CA SER A 548 -31.45 11.85 6.94
C SER A 548 -31.34 10.85 8.08
N GLY A 549 -31.80 11.23 9.27
CA GLY A 549 -31.60 10.44 10.50
C GLY A 549 -30.12 10.24 10.78
N SER A 550 -29.71 9.00 10.98
CA SER A 550 -28.31 8.59 11.22
C SER A 550 -27.46 8.46 9.94
N TRP A 551 -28.01 8.80 8.78
CA TRP A 551 -27.33 8.67 7.51
C TRP A 551 -26.87 10.01 6.95
N THR A 552 -25.63 10.07 6.45
CA THR A 552 -25.10 11.15 5.63
C THR A 552 -24.85 10.59 4.22
N PHE A 553 -25.36 11.31 3.21
CA PHE A 553 -25.31 10.90 1.81
C PHE A 553 -24.48 11.88 1.00
N GLY A 554 -23.66 11.36 0.07
CA GLY A 554 -22.91 12.14 -0.90
C GLY A 554 -23.08 11.64 -2.32
N ARG A 555 -23.14 12.58 -3.29
CA ARG A 555 -23.11 12.30 -4.72
C ARG A 555 -21.95 13.01 -5.38
N LYS A 556 -21.22 12.28 -6.24
CA LYS A 556 -20.22 12.86 -7.12
C LYS A 556 -20.37 12.24 -8.51
N GLY A 557 -20.79 13.05 -9.48
CA GLY A 557 -21.17 12.56 -10.80
C GLY A 557 -22.23 11.45 -10.68
N ASP A 558 -21.92 10.30 -11.24
CA ASP A 558 -22.74 9.08 -11.19
C ASP A 558 -22.47 8.20 -9.96
N GLY A 559 -21.49 8.53 -9.12
CA GLY A 559 -21.15 7.80 -7.91
C GLY A 559 -21.92 8.32 -6.68
N TYR A 560 -22.31 7.39 -5.78
CA TYR A 560 -23.08 7.64 -4.58
C TYR A 560 -22.46 6.97 -3.38
N VAL A 561 -22.49 7.64 -2.22
CA VAL A 561 -22.09 7.07 -0.94
C VAL A 561 -23.14 7.41 0.12
N ALA A 562 -23.42 6.47 1.02
CA ALA A 562 -24.20 6.64 2.22
C ALA A 562 -23.38 6.16 3.41
N LEU A 563 -23.22 7.00 4.41
CA LEU A 563 -22.50 6.72 5.66
C LEU A 563 -23.49 6.76 6.83
N TYR A 564 -23.59 5.65 7.54
CA TYR A 564 -24.41 5.52 8.76
C TYR A 564 -23.53 5.59 10.00
N SER A 565 -24.00 6.29 11.04
CA SER A 565 -23.45 6.20 12.40
C SER A 565 -24.52 5.79 13.38
N TRP A 566 -24.24 4.81 14.25
CA TRP A 566 -25.13 4.44 15.34
C TRP A 566 -25.23 5.55 16.40
N ARG A 567 -24.09 6.20 16.71
CA ARG A 567 -24.09 7.36 17.60
C ARG A 567 -24.51 8.62 16.83
N PRO A 568 -25.13 9.59 17.52
CA PRO A 568 -25.45 10.87 16.89
C PRO A 568 -24.20 11.58 16.39
N THR A 569 -24.33 12.26 15.25
CA THR A 569 -23.21 12.94 14.61
C THR A 569 -23.47 14.46 14.52
N HIS A 570 -22.36 15.20 14.54
CA HIS A 570 -22.37 16.62 14.21
C HIS A 570 -21.16 16.98 13.33
N TRP A 571 -21.29 18.05 12.55
CA TRP A 571 -20.19 18.59 11.78
C TRP A 571 -19.30 19.46 12.68
N ARG A 572 -18.02 19.11 12.79
CA ARG A 572 -17.04 19.93 13.50
C ARG A 572 -16.68 21.16 12.66
N THR A 573 -16.62 22.33 13.29
CA THR A 573 -16.14 23.57 12.68
C THR A 573 -14.77 23.89 13.27
N TYR A 574 -13.80 24.12 12.42
CA TYR A 574 -12.46 24.56 12.81
C TYR A 574 -12.42 26.08 12.88
N THR A 575 -12.13 26.61 14.06
CA THR A 575 -12.02 28.06 14.30
C THR A 575 -10.58 28.55 14.41
N ASP A 576 -9.64 27.66 14.68
CA ASP A 576 -8.20 27.95 14.68
C ASP A 576 -7.67 27.84 13.24
N PRO A 577 -7.20 28.96 12.64
CA PRO A 577 -6.70 28.95 11.26
C PRO A 577 -5.37 28.20 11.11
N ALA A 578 -4.72 27.84 12.22
CA ALA A 578 -3.48 27.08 12.22
C ALA A 578 -3.71 25.55 12.19
N ILE A 579 -4.97 25.09 12.34
CA ILE A 579 -5.31 23.68 12.13
C ILE A 579 -5.37 23.40 10.63
N PHE A 580 -4.70 22.33 10.22
CA PHE A 580 -4.69 21.90 8.82
C PHE A 580 -6.09 21.42 8.38
N THR A 581 -6.66 22.06 7.38
CA THR A 581 -8.01 21.78 6.86
C THR A 581 -8.01 21.14 5.47
N HIS A 582 -6.91 20.61 4.98
CA HIS A 582 -6.78 20.06 3.62
C HIS A 582 -7.18 21.06 2.51
N GLY A 583 -7.08 22.37 2.78
CA GLY A 583 -7.57 23.43 1.89
C GLY A 583 -9.08 23.51 1.78
N LEU A 584 -9.82 22.85 2.68
CA LEU A 584 -11.29 22.85 2.72
C LEU A 584 -11.82 24.05 3.51
N THR A 585 -12.92 24.62 3.02
CA THR A 585 -13.60 25.78 3.63
C THR A 585 -14.95 25.41 4.24
N GLN A 586 -15.56 24.31 3.79
CA GLN A 586 -16.79 23.78 4.35
C GLN A 586 -16.48 22.63 5.32
N PRO A 587 -17.42 22.28 6.22
CA PRO A 587 -17.22 21.19 7.15
C PRO A 587 -16.92 19.86 6.41
N PHE A 588 -15.92 19.13 6.92
CA PHE A 588 -15.47 17.85 6.37
C PHE A 588 -15.29 16.77 7.44
N ASP A 589 -15.35 17.14 8.71
CA ASP A 589 -15.16 16.30 9.87
C ASP A 589 -16.52 16.01 10.52
N LEU A 590 -16.99 14.77 10.37
CA LEU A 590 -18.27 14.31 10.94
C LEU A 590 -17.99 13.51 12.21
N VAL A 591 -18.11 14.16 13.36
CA VAL A 591 -17.83 13.58 14.68
C VAL A 591 -19.05 12.83 15.20
N ALA A 592 -18.84 11.60 15.71
CA ALA A 592 -19.86 10.79 16.38
C ALA A 592 -19.65 10.81 17.90
N ASP A 593 -20.51 11.55 18.60
CA ASP A 593 -20.39 11.82 20.04
C ASP A 593 -20.84 10.64 20.92
N GLY A 594 -20.26 10.58 22.12
CA GLY A 594 -20.82 9.82 23.24
C GLY A 594 -20.12 8.50 23.53
N GLY A 595 -18.91 8.28 23.03
CA GLY A 595 -18.06 7.17 23.43
C GLY A 595 -17.10 6.72 22.33
N ALA A 596 -16.06 6.01 22.76
CA ALA A 596 -15.03 5.43 21.90
C ALA A 596 -15.53 4.24 21.05
N ASP A 597 -16.71 3.71 21.38
CA ASP A 597 -17.36 2.64 20.67
C ASP A 597 -18.44 3.19 19.70
N ASN A 598 -18.49 2.67 18.49
CA ASN A 598 -19.51 3.06 17.49
C ASN A 598 -19.66 1.99 16.41
N VAL A 599 -20.77 2.06 15.68
CA VAL A 599 -21.00 1.31 14.45
C VAL A 599 -21.14 2.27 13.29
N TRP A 600 -20.26 2.12 12.31
CA TRP A 600 -20.33 2.81 11.03
C TRP A 600 -20.65 1.82 9.92
N LEU A 601 -21.55 2.19 9.00
CA LEU A 601 -21.79 1.47 7.76
C LEU A 601 -21.52 2.39 6.57
N THR A 602 -20.81 1.88 5.57
CA THR A 602 -20.60 2.58 4.31
C THR A 602 -21.25 1.79 3.18
N GLN A 603 -22.29 2.34 2.57
CA GLN A 603 -22.95 1.77 1.39
C GLN A 603 -22.62 2.63 0.19
N VAL A 604 -22.01 2.05 -0.85
CA VAL A 604 -21.79 2.73 -2.12
C VAL A 604 -22.78 2.27 -3.18
N GLY A 605 -22.93 3.08 -4.23
CA GLY A 605 -23.77 2.78 -5.38
C GLY A 605 -23.49 3.74 -6.53
N ASP A 606 -24.16 3.53 -7.65
CA ASP A 606 -24.00 4.37 -8.83
C ASP A 606 -25.30 4.51 -9.63
N ALA A 607 -25.28 5.42 -10.62
CA ALA A 607 -26.41 5.69 -11.49
C ALA A 607 -26.77 4.47 -12.35
N GLN A 608 -25.81 3.60 -12.68
CA GLN A 608 -26.08 2.38 -13.44
C GLN A 608 -26.99 1.43 -12.65
N LYS A 609 -26.78 1.34 -11.33
CA LYS A 609 -27.56 0.45 -10.46
C LYS A 609 -28.88 1.06 -10.02
N PHE A 610 -28.89 2.35 -9.68
CA PHE A 610 -30.03 3.01 -9.01
C PHE A 610 -30.77 4.01 -9.89
N GLY A 611 -30.27 4.33 -11.07
CA GLY A 611 -30.83 5.34 -11.98
C GLY A 611 -30.50 6.78 -11.56
N ASN A 612 -30.69 7.15 -10.29
CA ASN A 612 -30.36 8.48 -9.76
C ASN A 612 -30.13 8.48 -8.25
N PHE A 613 -29.60 9.57 -7.73
CA PHE A 613 -29.24 9.73 -6.31
C PHE A 613 -30.45 9.65 -5.37
N ALA A 614 -31.63 10.20 -5.76
CA ALA A 614 -32.83 10.12 -4.94
C ALA A 614 -33.31 8.66 -4.77
N ALA A 615 -33.25 7.86 -5.82
CA ALA A 615 -33.59 6.44 -5.76
C ALA A 615 -32.58 5.66 -4.89
N PHE A 616 -31.29 5.93 -4.98
CA PHE A 616 -30.29 5.37 -4.09
C PHE A 616 -30.58 5.68 -2.62
N ARG A 617 -30.84 6.94 -2.29
CA ARG A 617 -31.19 7.37 -0.92
C ARG A 617 -32.44 6.67 -0.41
N ALA A 618 -33.50 6.61 -1.23
CA ALA A 618 -34.74 5.91 -0.88
C ALA A 618 -34.51 4.42 -0.63
N ALA A 619 -33.68 3.76 -1.45
CA ALA A 619 -33.37 2.34 -1.29
C ALA A 619 -32.57 2.06 -0.01
N VAL A 620 -31.60 2.92 0.33
CA VAL A 620 -30.81 2.82 1.57
C VAL A 620 -31.70 3.01 2.80
N LEU A 621 -32.61 3.97 2.78
CA LEU A 621 -33.52 4.30 3.89
C LEU A 621 -34.68 3.31 4.04
N ALA A 622 -34.92 2.43 3.06
CA ALA A 622 -36.05 1.51 3.07
C ALA A 622 -35.99 0.49 4.23
N ASN A 623 -34.80 0.19 4.72
CA ASN A 623 -34.61 -0.75 5.82
C ASN A 623 -33.81 -0.12 6.98
N PRO A 624 -34.22 -0.38 8.23
CA PRO A 624 -33.49 0.10 9.39
C PRO A 624 -32.16 -0.66 9.56
N VAL A 625 -31.18 0.02 10.13
CA VAL A 625 -29.99 -0.62 10.70
C VAL A 625 -30.34 -1.04 12.13
N ASN A 626 -30.16 -2.32 12.44
CA ASN A 626 -30.34 -2.84 13.79
C ASN A 626 -28.97 -2.97 14.45
N VAL A 627 -28.78 -2.27 15.56
CA VAL A 627 -27.56 -2.32 16.36
C VAL A 627 -27.95 -2.73 17.78
N ALA A 628 -27.42 -3.84 18.26
CA ALA A 628 -27.59 -4.32 19.62
C ALA A 628 -26.26 -4.21 20.37
N PRO A 629 -26.07 -3.17 21.24
CA PRO A 629 -24.87 -3.07 22.04
C PRO A 629 -24.85 -4.17 23.08
N ARG A 630 -23.67 -4.74 23.32
CA ARG A 630 -23.42 -5.73 24.37
C ARG A 630 -23.06 -5.03 25.69
N PRO A 631 -23.32 -5.64 26.84
CA PRO A 631 -22.99 -5.05 28.13
C PRO A 631 -21.49 -4.73 28.27
N VAL A 632 -21.20 -3.60 28.90
CA VAL A 632 -19.84 -3.23 29.32
C VAL A 632 -19.27 -4.31 30.25
N ALA A 633 -18.03 -4.75 30.00
CA ALA A 633 -17.33 -5.73 30.80
C ALA A 633 -15.92 -5.25 31.15
N GLY A 634 -15.55 -5.29 32.43
CA GLY A 634 -14.22 -4.84 32.87
C GLY A 634 -13.94 -3.36 32.60
N GLY A 635 -14.99 -2.51 32.47
CA GLY A 635 -14.83 -1.10 32.13
C GLY A 635 -14.65 -0.83 30.63
N LEU A 636 -14.67 -1.85 29.78
CA LEU A 636 -14.53 -1.75 28.33
C LEU A 636 -15.88 -1.96 27.63
N PRO A 637 -16.12 -1.35 26.46
CA PRO A 637 -17.32 -1.61 25.64
C PRO A 637 -17.46 -3.10 25.37
N GLY A 638 -18.68 -3.64 25.53
CA GLY A 638 -18.96 -5.05 25.24
C GLY A 638 -19.04 -5.37 23.73
N GLY A 639 -19.03 -4.33 22.89
CA GLY A 639 -19.15 -4.44 21.46
C GLY A 639 -20.61 -4.50 20.97
N PHE A 640 -20.82 -5.00 19.75
CA PHE A 640 -22.09 -4.92 19.04
C PHE A 640 -22.44 -6.20 18.30
N ASP A 641 -23.73 -6.42 18.12
CA ASP A 641 -24.30 -7.24 17.07
C ASP A 641 -25.09 -6.31 16.13
N THR A 642 -24.77 -6.34 14.84
CA THR A 642 -25.31 -5.41 13.85
C THR A 642 -25.91 -6.15 12.67
N SER A 643 -27.07 -5.71 12.16
CA SER A 643 -27.62 -6.20 10.91
C SER A 643 -28.27 -5.06 10.11
N TYR A 644 -28.17 -5.18 8.80
CA TYR A 644 -28.75 -4.25 7.84
C TYR A 644 -29.17 -4.98 6.56
N THR A 645 -30.33 -4.68 6.03
CA THR A 645 -30.74 -5.18 4.71
C THR A 645 -30.35 -4.15 3.64
N SER A 646 -29.15 -4.34 3.10
CA SER A 646 -28.57 -3.52 2.04
C SER A 646 -29.40 -3.64 0.75
N PRO A 647 -29.58 -2.53 0.00
CA PRO A 647 -30.29 -2.57 -1.28
C PRO A 647 -29.56 -3.38 -2.38
N THR A 648 -28.26 -3.66 -2.19
CA THR A 648 -27.45 -4.42 -3.14
C THR A 648 -27.13 -5.83 -2.65
N GLU A 649 -26.82 -5.99 -1.36
CA GLU A 649 -26.30 -7.24 -0.79
C GLU A 649 -27.38 -8.10 -0.13
N GLY A 650 -28.57 -7.55 0.15
CA GLY A 650 -29.58 -8.17 0.99
C GLY A 650 -29.21 -8.07 2.48
N THR A 651 -29.73 -8.96 3.31
CA THR A 651 -29.47 -8.89 4.75
C THR A 651 -28.04 -9.31 5.06
N VAL A 652 -27.27 -8.38 5.63
CA VAL A 652 -25.91 -8.59 6.13
C VAL A 652 -25.93 -8.43 7.65
N ALA A 653 -25.36 -9.39 8.37
CA ALA A 653 -25.19 -9.31 9.82
C ALA A 653 -23.73 -9.55 10.21
N PHE A 654 -23.22 -8.72 11.09
CA PHE A 654 -21.85 -8.76 11.57
C PHE A 654 -21.76 -8.20 12.99
N GLY A 655 -20.96 -8.84 13.84
CA GLY A 655 -20.78 -8.40 15.23
C GLY A 655 -19.31 -8.14 15.54
N THR A 656 -19.03 -7.66 16.74
CA THR A 656 -17.65 -7.56 17.26
C THR A 656 -17.01 -8.93 17.50
N THR A 657 -17.81 -9.99 17.46
CA THR A 657 -17.40 -11.41 17.45
C THR A 657 -18.29 -12.18 16.48
N GLY A 658 -17.93 -13.41 16.15
CA GLY A 658 -18.72 -14.28 15.24
C GLY A 658 -18.40 -14.02 13.76
N SER A 659 -19.12 -14.73 12.90
CA SER A 659 -18.92 -14.71 11.44
C SER A 659 -19.69 -13.59 10.76
N LEU A 660 -19.24 -13.18 9.58
CA LEU A 660 -20.06 -12.37 8.66
C LEU A 660 -21.15 -13.26 8.08
N MET A 661 -22.40 -12.81 8.18
CA MET A 661 -23.56 -13.51 7.62
C MET A 661 -24.14 -12.68 6.48
N VAL A 662 -24.26 -13.24 5.28
CA VAL A 662 -24.90 -12.61 4.13
C VAL A 662 -26.10 -13.45 3.71
N LYS A 663 -27.31 -12.87 3.75
CA LYS A 663 -28.57 -13.60 3.48
C LYS A 663 -28.74 -14.87 4.30
N GLY A 664 -28.25 -14.84 5.55
CA GLY A 664 -28.30 -15.98 6.47
C GLY A 664 -27.25 -17.07 6.21
N VAL A 665 -26.32 -16.84 5.29
CA VAL A 665 -25.21 -17.76 4.97
C VAL A 665 -23.91 -17.18 5.53
N GLU A 666 -23.15 -18.02 6.24
CA GLU A 666 -21.81 -17.65 6.71
C GLU A 666 -20.88 -17.36 5.52
N THR A 667 -20.25 -16.21 5.55
CA THR A 667 -19.36 -15.72 4.48
C THR A 667 -17.95 -15.53 5.05
N PRO A 668 -16.96 -16.25 4.52
CA PRO A 668 -15.58 -16.09 4.97
C PRO A 668 -15.06 -14.66 4.73
N LEU A 669 -14.34 -14.12 5.71
CA LEU A 669 -13.61 -12.86 5.56
C LEU A 669 -12.27 -13.04 4.82
N ASN A 670 -11.82 -14.29 4.69
CA ASN A 670 -10.55 -14.70 4.14
C ASN A 670 -10.78 -15.78 3.07
N THR A 671 -10.23 -15.58 1.88
CA THR A 671 -10.27 -16.59 0.81
C THR A 671 -9.05 -17.52 0.84
N GLY A 672 -8.02 -17.21 1.64
CA GLY A 672 -6.74 -17.94 1.68
C GLY A 672 -5.91 -17.80 0.40
N LYS A 673 -6.24 -16.83 -0.45
CA LYS A 673 -5.58 -16.61 -1.73
C LYS A 673 -4.83 -15.29 -1.73
N ARG A 674 -3.64 -15.26 -2.38
CA ARG A 674 -2.93 -14.02 -2.64
C ARG A 674 -3.73 -13.09 -3.54
N PHE A 675 -4.40 -13.66 -4.57
CA PHE A 675 -5.32 -12.96 -5.46
C PHE A 675 -6.57 -13.81 -5.68
N ASP A 676 -7.74 -13.20 -5.57
CA ASP A 676 -9.03 -13.75 -5.94
C ASP A 676 -9.88 -12.67 -6.61
N ASN A 677 -9.66 -12.49 -7.91
CA ASN A 677 -10.31 -11.47 -8.72
C ASN A 677 -10.52 -11.95 -10.16
N PRO A 678 -11.22 -11.20 -11.02
CA PRO A 678 -11.52 -11.63 -12.39
C PRO A 678 -10.29 -11.85 -13.29
N TRP A 679 -9.13 -11.29 -12.95
CA TRP A 679 -7.93 -11.36 -13.78
C TRP A 679 -6.90 -12.36 -13.26
N ALA A 680 -6.91 -12.63 -11.96
CA ALA A 680 -5.95 -13.55 -11.34
C ALA A 680 -6.60 -14.32 -10.18
N VAL A 681 -6.30 -15.62 -10.10
CA VAL A 681 -6.58 -16.46 -8.94
C VAL A 681 -5.29 -17.19 -8.59
N ALA A 682 -4.72 -16.89 -7.43
CA ALA A 682 -3.45 -17.45 -6.99
C ALA A 682 -3.46 -17.70 -5.47
N ASN A 683 -2.92 -18.83 -5.03
CA ASN A 683 -2.75 -19.09 -3.61
C ASN A 683 -1.57 -18.29 -3.04
N VAL A 684 -1.56 -18.10 -1.73
CA VAL A 684 -0.39 -17.58 -1.01
C VAL A 684 0.81 -18.50 -1.27
N GLY A 685 1.97 -17.92 -1.57
CA GLY A 685 3.18 -18.65 -1.90
C GLY A 685 3.19 -19.35 -3.27
N ALA A 686 2.23 -19.07 -4.13
CA ALA A 686 2.22 -19.61 -5.49
C ALA A 686 3.48 -19.20 -6.26
N GLN A 687 4.19 -20.20 -6.79
CA GLN A 687 5.39 -19.96 -7.61
C GLN A 687 5.06 -19.58 -9.05
N GLN A 688 3.81 -19.74 -9.47
CA GLN A 688 3.32 -19.33 -10.79
C GLN A 688 2.06 -18.52 -10.63
N ILE A 689 2.05 -17.32 -11.21
CA ILE A 689 0.91 -16.41 -11.22
C ILE A 689 0.62 -16.02 -12.67
N THR A 690 -0.67 -16.08 -13.04
CA THR A 690 -1.13 -15.62 -14.35
C THR A 690 -2.14 -14.51 -14.15
N ILE A 691 -1.89 -13.36 -14.75
CA ILE A 691 -2.81 -12.22 -14.85
C ILE A 691 -3.32 -12.19 -16.29
N ALA A 692 -4.64 -12.30 -16.50
CA ALA A 692 -5.19 -12.45 -17.84
C ALA A 692 -6.53 -11.74 -18.01
N ASP A 693 -6.78 -11.31 -19.25
CA ASP A 693 -8.08 -10.87 -19.73
C ASP A 693 -8.36 -11.46 -21.13
N THR A 694 -9.40 -10.99 -21.82
CA THR A 694 -9.74 -11.47 -23.17
C THR A 694 -8.73 -11.05 -24.23
N ALA A 695 -7.91 -10.02 -23.97
CA ALA A 695 -6.98 -9.44 -24.94
C ALA A 695 -5.53 -9.95 -24.76
N GLY A 696 -5.20 -10.60 -23.64
CA GLY A 696 -3.87 -11.14 -23.43
C GLY A 696 -3.60 -11.58 -21.99
N ASN A 697 -2.36 -11.94 -21.72
CA ASN A 697 -1.95 -12.35 -20.37
C ASN A 697 -0.51 -11.98 -20.08
N LEU A 698 -0.22 -11.98 -18.78
CA LEU A 698 1.12 -12.00 -18.19
C LEU A 698 1.26 -13.27 -17.36
N LYS A 699 2.35 -14.01 -17.55
CA LYS A 699 2.69 -15.20 -16.76
C LYS A 699 4.02 -14.98 -16.07
N LEU A 700 4.01 -15.16 -14.76
CA LEU A 700 5.16 -15.08 -13.88
C LEU A 700 5.43 -16.46 -13.31
N ASP A 701 6.61 -17.01 -13.57
CA ASP A 701 7.08 -18.28 -13.00
C ASP A 701 8.35 -18.00 -12.17
N PHE A 702 8.16 -17.82 -10.88
CA PHE A 702 9.24 -17.48 -9.93
C PHE A 702 10.20 -18.65 -9.71
N ALA A 703 9.75 -19.88 -9.86
CA ALA A 703 10.63 -21.06 -9.74
C ALA A 703 11.65 -21.15 -10.88
N ASN A 704 11.26 -20.75 -12.09
CA ASN A 704 12.12 -20.78 -13.28
C ASN A 704 12.63 -19.38 -13.68
N VAL A 705 12.31 -18.35 -12.93
CA VAL A 705 12.66 -16.94 -13.18
C VAL A 705 12.26 -16.52 -14.61
N THR A 706 11.03 -16.84 -14.99
CA THR A 706 10.50 -16.47 -16.33
C THR A 706 9.32 -15.54 -16.24
N ARG A 707 9.36 -14.49 -17.06
CA ARG A 707 8.36 -13.45 -17.22
C ARG A 707 7.94 -13.41 -18.69
N THR A 708 6.70 -13.78 -18.99
CA THR A 708 6.21 -13.81 -20.35
C THR A 708 4.85 -13.12 -20.47
N ALA A 709 4.71 -12.27 -21.47
CA ALA A 709 3.44 -11.65 -21.81
C ALA A 709 2.99 -12.12 -23.20
N SER A 710 1.69 -12.10 -23.45
CA SER A 710 1.15 -12.43 -24.77
C SER A 710 -0.13 -11.64 -25.05
N ALA A 711 -0.36 -11.35 -26.33
CA ALA A 711 -1.61 -10.80 -26.82
C ALA A 711 -2.45 -11.88 -27.50
N THR A 712 -3.77 -11.86 -27.29
CA THR A 712 -4.69 -12.76 -27.97
C THR A 712 -4.84 -12.35 -29.44
N ARG A 713 -4.48 -13.25 -30.35
CA ARG A 713 -4.68 -13.04 -31.81
C ARG A 713 -6.16 -13.21 -32.12
N ARG A 714 -6.87 -12.14 -32.51
CA ARG A 714 -8.18 -12.29 -33.12
C ARG A 714 -8.00 -12.94 -34.48
N HIS A 715 -8.48 -14.16 -34.68
CA HIS A 715 -8.67 -14.70 -36.03
C HIS A 715 -9.70 -13.81 -36.75
N HIS A 716 -9.24 -13.03 -37.71
CA HIS A 716 -10.15 -12.45 -38.71
C HIS A 716 -10.89 -13.63 -39.35
N ARG A 717 -12.13 -13.85 -38.98
CA ARG A 717 -13.03 -14.64 -39.82
C ARG A 717 -13.08 -13.90 -41.15
N HIS A 718 -12.37 -14.40 -42.17
CA HIS A 718 -12.64 -14.03 -43.53
C HIS A 718 -14.13 -14.34 -43.74
N GLY A 719 -14.94 -13.32 -43.91
CA GLY A 719 -16.31 -13.48 -44.38
C GLY A 719 -16.29 -14.31 -45.65
N PRO A 720 -17.37 -15.06 -45.96
CA PRO A 720 -17.42 -15.86 -47.15
C PRO A 720 -17.16 -14.94 -48.35
N LYS A 721 -16.19 -15.32 -49.18
CA LYS A 721 -15.99 -14.68 -50.49
C LYS A 721 -17.31 -14.82 -51.26
N ASP A 722 -18.01 -13.73 -51.45
CA ASP A 722 -19.15 -13.68 -52.35
C ASP A 722 -18.72 -14.23 -53.71
N GLY A 723 -19.10 -15.47 -53.96
CA GLY A 723 -18.99 -16.10 -55.27
C GLY A 723 -19.95 -15.41 -56.23
N ARG A 724 -19.45 -14.46 -57.00
CA ARG A 724 -20.17 -14.02 -58.22
C ARG A 724 -20.15 -15.16 -59.20
N PRO A 725 -21.31 -15.67 -59.68
CA PRO A 725 -21.35 -16.60 -60.80
C PRO A 725 -20.98 -15.82 -62.06
N GLY A 726 -19.94 -16.29 -62.74
CA GLY A 726 -19.63 -15.81 -64.07
C GLY A 726 -20.79 -16.09 -65.05
N GLY A 727 -21.43 -15.04 -65.49
CA GLY A 727 -22.35 -15.11 -66.67
C GLY A 727 -21.53 -14.99 -67.92
N GLY A 728 -21.46 -16.08 -68.69
CA GLY A 728 -20.92 -16.08 -69.99
C GLY A 728 -22.00 -15.77 -71.08
N ASN A 729 -21.54 -15.19 -72.12
CA ASN A 729 -22.01 -15.20 -73.49
C ASN A 729 -23.30 -14.42 -73.88
N ARG A 730 -23.19 -13.41 -74.58
CA ARG A 730 -23.22 -13.19 -76.07
C ARG A 730 -23.16 -11.71 -76.31
#